data_e08a2dce95f1f94cba323ad1a4cc73b6
#
_entry.id   e08a2dce95f1f94cba323ad1a4cc73b6
#
_cell.length_a   1.000
_cell.length_b   1.000
_cell.length_c   1.000
_cell.angle_alpha   90.00
_cell.angle_beta   90.00
_cell.angle_gamma   90.00
#
_symmetry.space_group_name_H-M   'P 1'
#
loop_
_entity.id
_entity.type
_entity.pdbx_description
1 polymer ?
#
loop_
_entity_poly.entity_id
_entity_poly.type
_entity_poly.pdbx_seq_one_letter_code
_entity_poly.pdbx_strand_id
1 'polypeptide(L)'
;MTLETTRRFTQRLHRRYAGYTLGVVAFVIALAAAERSGWPRHWIGGSFLIATVLVYAGIGLFSRTTDEAEYYVAGRRVPAMYNGMATAADWMSAASFLGTAGVLYLQGFGGLAYIIGWTGGYCLVAMLLAPYLRRFGQFTIPDFLGARYGGVLPRLIGVAAAVTVSFVYVVVQVYGVGLITSHLTGFSFEIGIFVGLGGVLVCSFLGGMRAVTWTQVAQYIVLILAYMVPVVWMNLSQTGSWTPLLTYGHQLRVVVQREGELLADPAERQVQSIWAQRAEEAQRKLVDVPAAMVDDAQRLAREREALRADDAPLARIQQIERAIRRQPRTEADARALYERDLALAQQQSQPLAGVSRQTEPFVRPGDRGSDDSAQTSARRNFLALVFCLMMGTAAMPHVLTRYYTTASVADARRSVGWSLAFIVLLYLCAPALAVMVKYQVFTELVGTSFGSLPEWLRRWSRLDAGLAWVQDVNGDGVLQFGELRLASDMLVLAAPEMGGLPLVVTYLVAAGGLAAALSTADGLLLTISNALSHDLYYRIVNPRASAVRRVMFSKLMVLVTAVGAAWVASLRIAGILPFVTAAFSLAAAAFFPALVAGVFWRRANRAGATVGMLVGLAVCAGYMVVGLPAVRLWLGWAPDPVRWFDIEPVSAGVFGVPAGVVALVLVSLLTPAPEPKHLEMVDRLRRPEPVRATD
;
A
#
# COMPACT_ATOMS: atom_id res chain seq x y z
N MET A 1 -6.06 21.34 31.53
CA MET A 1 -5.89 22.52 30.64
C MET A 1 -7.22 23.25 30.63
N THR A 2 -7.23 24.55 30.88
CA THR A 2 -8.46 25.36 30.80
C THR A 2 -8.94 25.47 29.36
N LEU A 3 -10.21 25.70 29.09
CA LEU A 3 -10.76 25.86 27.73
C LEU A 3 -10.03 26.95 26.94
N GLU A 4 -9.62 28.02 27.62
CA GLU A 4 -8.89 29.12 27.01
C GLU A 4 -7.46 28.73 26.56
N THR A 5 -6.73 27.95 27.37
CA THR A 5 -5.40 27.43 26.99
C THR A 5 -5.47 26.48 25.80
N THR A 6 -6.53 25.67 25.71
CA THR A 6 -6.78 24.76 24.58
C THR A 6 -7.08 25.54 23.30
N ARG A 7 -7.90 26.60 23.37
CA ARG A 7 -8.25 27.45 22.23
C ARG A 7 -7.01 28.20 21.70
N ARG A 8 -6.20 28.79 22.59
CA ARG A 8 -4.94 29.46 22.20
C ARG A 8 -3.93 28.49 21.59
N PHE A 9 -3.83 27.26 22.09
CA PHE A 9 -2.99 26.22 21.53
C PHE A 9 -3.43 25.86 20.11
N THR A 10 -4.72 25.60 19.88
CA THR A 10 -5.27 25.27 18.56
C THR A 10 -5.08 26.42 17.56
N GLN A 11 -5.28 27.67 17.96
CA GLN A 11 -5.03 28.83 17.09
C GLN A 11 -3.56 28.96 16.67
N ARG A 12 -2.62 28.67 17.57
CA ARG A 12 -1.18 28.66 17.23
C ARG A 12 -0.87 27.54 16.20
N LEU A 13 -1.47 26.37 16.35
CA LEU A 13 -1.34 25.29 15.39
C LEU A 13 -1.88 25.68 14.00
N HIS A 14 -3.07 26.30 13.94
CA HIS A 14 -3.64 26.77 12.67
C HIS A 14 -2.69 27.75 11.97
N ARG A 15 -2.12 28.73 12.69
CA ARG A 15 -1.18 29.68 12.11
C ARG A 15 0.11 29.00 11.60
N ARG A 16 0.66 28.03 12.37
CA ARG A 16 1.88 27.31 11.98
C ARG A 16 1.66 26.46 10.74
N TYR A 17 0.59 25.68 10.67
CA TYR A 17 0.32 24.82 9.52
C TYR A 17 -0.22 25.60 8.31
N ALA A 18 -0.91 26.71 8.49
CA ALA A 18 -1.22 27.62 7.39
C ALA A 18 0.06 28.23 6.79
N GLY A 19 1.00 28.69 7.65
CA GLY A 19 2.31 29.14 7.22
C GLY A 19 3.12 28.04 6.51
N TYR A 20 3.07 26.80 7.01
CA TYR A 20 3.68 25.66 6.36
C TYR A 20 3.07 25.39 4.97
N THR A 21 1.74 25.39 4.83
CA THR A 21 1.06 25.21 3.54
C THR A 21 1.46 26.28 2.54
N LEU A 22 1.47 27.55 2.97
CA LEU A 22 1.94 28.66 2.12
C LEU A 22 3.41 28.49 1.72
N GLY A 23 4.26 28.04 2.66
CA GLY A 23 5.66 27.73 2.40
C GLY A 23 5.84 26.61 1.34
N VAL A 24 5.05 25.55 1.42
CA VAL A 24 5.06 24.46 0.42
C VAL A 24 4.65 24.99 -0.94
N VAL A 25 3.57 25.77 -1.02
CA VAL A 25 3.13 26.38 -2.29
C VAL A 25 4.19 27.31 -2.86
N ALA A 26 4.76 28.18 -2.03
CA ALA A 26 5.83 29.10 -2.46
C ALA A 26 7.07 28.33 -2.94
N PHE A 27 7.46 27.24 -2.27
CA PHE A 27 8.56 26.36 -2.67
C PHE A 27 8.30 25.73 -4.05
N VAL A 28 7.09 25.22 -4.30
CA VAL A 28 6.71 24.65 -5.59
C VAL A 28 6.76 25.71 -6.69
N ILE A 29 6.24 26.91 -6.43
CA ILE A 29 6.29 28.04 -7.39
C ILE A 29 7.74 28.44 -7.68
N ALA A 30 8.60 28.52 -6.66
CA ALA A 30 10.01 28.83 -6.84
C ALA A 30 10.75 27.80 -7.70
N LEU A 31 10.47 26.50 -7.48
CA LEU A 31 11.04 25.43 -8.31
C LEU A 31 10.45 25.43 -9.74
N ALA A 32 9.19 25.81 -9.92
CA ALA A 32 8.62 25.99 -11.27
C ALA A 32 9.28 27.15 -12.02
N ALA A 33 9.63 28.23 -11.33
CA ALA A 33 10.42 29.33 -11.92
C ALA A 33 11.85 28.86 -12.24
N ALA A 34 12.50 28.08 -11.37
CA ALA A 34 13.82 27.51 -11.60
C ALA A 34 13.81 26.54 -12.81
N GLU A 35 12.76 25.73 -12.96
CA GLU A 35 12.57 24.85 -14.13
C GLU A 35 12.53 25.66 -15.43
N ARG A 36 11.74 26.74 -15.44
CA ARG A 36 11.67 27.67 -16.60
C ARG A 36 12.98 28.38 -16.90
N SER A 37 13.84 28.61 -15.89
CA SER A 37 15.18 29.18 -16.05
C SER A 37 16.25 28.17 -16.49
N GLY A 38 15.83 26.90 -16.76
CA GLY A 38 16.72 25.86 -17.30
C GLY A 38 17.48 25.05 -16.24
N TRP A 39 17.04 25.04 -15.01
CA TRP A 39 17.67 24.19 -13.98
C TRP A 39 17.61 22.70 -14.35
N PRO A 40 18.71 21.95 -14.14
CA PRO A 40 18.74 20.52 -14.39
C PRO A 40 17.69 19.76 -13.56
N ARG A 41 17.04 18.76 -14.17
CA ARG A 41 15.96 17.95 -13.54
C ARG A 41 16.36 17.33 -12.21
N HIS A 42 17.59 16.80 -12.11
CA HIS A 42 18.08 16.17 -10.87
C HIS A 42 18.24 17.17 -9.70
N TRP A 43 18.45 18.47 -9.98
CA TRP A 43 18.45 19.50 -8.94
C TRP A 43 17.04 19.76 -8.40
N ILE A 44 16.03 19.76 -9.26
CA ILE A 44 14.64 19.95 -8.85
C ILE A 44 14.20 18.77 -7.98
N GLY A 45 14.42 17.54 -8.44
CA GLY A 45 14.09 16.31 -7.66
C GLY A 45 14.86 16.22 -6.34
N GLY A 46 16.17 16.51 -6.38
CA GLY A 46 17.01 16.57 -5.18
C GLY A 46 16.54 17.63 -4.16
N SER A 47 16.07 18.79 -4.64
CA SER A 47 15.52 19.84 -3.77
C SER A 47 14.25 19.36 -3.03
N PHE A 48 13.35 18.64 -3.69
CA PHE A 48 12.19 18.04 -3.03
C PHE A 48 12.59 17.04 -1.95
N LEU A 49 13.53 16.14 -2.25
CA LEU A 49 14.02 15.15 -1.29
C LEU A 49 14.66 15.81 -0.08
N ILE A 50 15.59 16.76 -0.32
CA ILE A 50 16.29 17.48 0.75
C ILE A 50 15.30 18.27 1.60
N ALA A 51 14.37 19.01 0.98
CA ALA A 51 13.34 19.76 1.70
C ALA A 51 12.47 18.83 2.57
N THR A 52 12.05 17.69 2.03
CA THR A 52 11.27 16.68 2.74
C THR A 52 12.03 16.18 3.97
N VAL A 53 13.29 15.75 3.81
CA VAL A 53 14.12 15.24 4.90
C VAL A 53 14.38 16.32 5.96
N LEU A 54 14.73 17.55 5.54
CA LEU A 54 15.00 18.66 6.47
C LEU A 54 13.78 19.08 7.29
N VAL A 55 12.60 19.16 6.64
CA VAL A 55 11.35 19.51 7.34
C VAL A 55 10.99 18.45 8.36
N TYR A 56 11.02 17.17 7.96
CA TYR A 56 10.61 16.08 8.85
C TYR A 56 11.62 15.87 9.97
N ALA A 57 12.92 15.87 9.67
CA ALA A 57 13.97 15.83 10.68
C ALA A 57 13.88 17.03 11.64
N GLY A 58 13.60 18.23 11.13
CA GLY A 58 13.38 19.43 11.94
C GLY A 58 12.22 19.26 12.91
N ILE A 59 11.04 18.81 12.45
CA ILE A 59 9.90 18.53 13.31
C ILE A 59 10.26 17.47 14.37
N GLY A 60 11.00 16.42 13.97
CA GLY A 60 11.47 15.37 14.86
C GLY A 60 12.38 15.90 15.97
N LEU A 61 13.35 16.74 15.63
CA LEU A 61 14.27 17.38 16.57
C LEU A 61 13.54 18.30 17.57
N PHE A 62 12.63 19.16 17.08
CA PHE A 62 11.83 20.03 17.95
C PHE A 62 10.84 19.28 18.83
N SER A 63 10.46 18.06 18.43
CA SER A 63 9.50 17.22 19.15
C SER A 63 10.17 16.13 19.99
N ARG A 64 11.51 16.12 20.10
CA ARG A 64 12.24 15.13 20.88
C ARG A 64 11.74 15.06 22.33
N THR A 65 11.63 13.84 22.85
CA THR A 65 11.17 13.61 24.23
C THR A 65 11.77 12.33 24.81
N THR A 66 11.88 12.32 26.15
CA THR A 66 12.19 11.14 26.96
C THR A 66 11.04 10.82 27.94
N ASP A 67 10.00 11.65 27.94
CA ASP A 67 8.78 11.41 28.72
C ASP A 67 7.97 10.29 28.10
N GLU A 68 7.54 9.34 28.93
CA GLU A 68 6.84 8.12 28.50
C GLU A 68 5.48 8.44 27.83
N ALA A 69 4.68 9.30 28.44
CA ALA A 69 3.36 9.64 27.93
C ALA A 69 3.45 10.44 26.62
N GLU A 70 4.46 11.29 26.49
CA GLU A 70 4.73 12.03 25.25
C GLU A 70 5.23 11.06 24.15
N TYR A 71 6.09 10.10 24.50
CA TYR A 71 6.70 9.17 23.54
C TYR A 71 5.67 8.14 23.02
N TYR A 72 4.84 7.53 23.88
CA TYR A 72 3.90 6.48 23.46
C TYR A 72 2.54 7.00 22.96
N VAL A 73 2.02 8.12 23.51
CA VAL A 73 0.67 8.61 23.19
C VAL A 73 0.59 10.14 22.98
N ALA A 74 1.69 10.78 22.62
CA ALA A 74 1.77 12.23 22.34
C ALA A 74 1.18 13.10 23.48
N GLY A 75 1.32 12.67 24.74
CA GLY A 75 0.80 13.36 25.93
C GLY A 75 -0.72 13.46 25.98
N ARG A 76 -1.46 12.76 25.13
CA ARG A 76 -2.94 12.79 25.03
C ARG A 76 -3.52 14.20 24.85
N ARG A 77 -2.88 15.04 24.03
CA ARG A 77 -3.23 16.45 23.84
C ARG A 77 -3.51 16.84 22.40
N VAL A 78 -3.55 15.87 21.47
CA VAL A 78 -3.72 16.14 20.05
C VAL A 78 -5.17 16.54 19.77
N PRO A 79 -5.43 17.76 19.21
CA PRO A 79 -6.78 18.18 18.85
C PRO A 79 -7.38 17.30 17.76
N ALA A 80 -8.71 17.11 17.77
CA ALA A 80 -9.42 16.15 16.94
C ALA A 80 -9.12 16.27 15.43
N MET A 81 -9.11 17.49 14.86
CA MET A 81 -8.81 17.72 13.45
C MET A 81 -7.37 17.31 13.08
N TYR A 82 -6.39 17.70 13.88
CA TYR A 82 -4.99 17.37 13.64
C TYR A 82 -4.70 15.87 13.83
N ASN A 83 -5.38 15.24 14.82
CA ASN A 83 -5.32 13.80 14.93
C ASN A 83 -5.99 13.11 13.72
N GLY A 84 -7.05 13.70 13.18
CA GLY A 84 -7.68 13.28 11.95
C GLY A 84 -6.73 13.34 10.74
N MET A 85 -6.00 14.45 10.58
CA MET A 85 -4.97 14.60 9.54
C MET A 85 -3.83 13.59 9.71
N ALA A 86 -3.30 13.46 10.93
CA ALA A 86 -2.23 12.51 11.20
C ALA A 86 -2.68 11.06 10.95
N THR A 87 -3.91 10.72 11.35
CA THR A 87 -4.49 9.40 11.07
C THR A 87 -4.71 9.17 9.58
N ALA A 88 -5.17 10.19 8.84
CA ALA A 88 -5.33 10.10 7.39
C ALA A 88 -3.99 9.92 6.68
N ALA A 89 -2.93 10.63 7.10
CA ALA A 89 -1.58 10.44 6.57
C ALA A 89 -1.02 9.05 6.88
N ASP A 90 -1.21 8.55 8.10
CA ASP A 90 -0.79 7.22 8.53
C ASP A 90 -1.50 6.11 7.74
N TRP A 91 -2.72 6.37 7.36
CA TRP A 91 -3.58 5.49 6.57
C TRP A 91 -3.26 5.53 5.08
N MET A 92 -3.02 6.71 4.52
CA MET A 92 -2.68 6.93 3.11
C MET A 92 -1.24 6.48 2.84
N SER A 93 -1.04 5.17 2.80
CA SER A 93 0.25 4.52 2.57
C SER A 93 0.73 4.61 1.12
N ALA A 94 1.94 4.15 0.85
CA ALA A 94 2.43 3.96 -0.53
C ALA A 94 1.42 3.14 -1.36
N ALA A 95 0.84 2.09 -0.77
CA ALA A 95 -0.14 1.24 -1.45
C ALA A 95 -1.41 2.00 -1.85
N SER A 96 -1.95 2.82 -0.95
CA SER A 96 -3.17 3.59 -1.26
C SER A 96 -2.89 4.80 -2.14
N PHE A 97 -1.74 5.47 -1.99
CA PHE A 97 -1.39 6.61 -2.81
C PHE A 97 -1.02 6.21 -4.25
N LEU A 98 -0.12 5.24 -4.41
CA LEU A 98 0.35 4.80 -5.73
C LEU A 98 -0.55 3.73 -6.33
N GLY A 99 -0.91 2.71 -5.54
CA GLY A 99 -1.52 1.49 -6.06
C GLY A 99 -3.02 1.60 -6.34
N THR A 100 -3.78 2.46 -5.62
CA THR A 100 -5.26 2.46 -5.74
C THR A 100 -5.73 2.86 -7.13
N ALA A 101 -5.24 3.98 -7.67
CA ALA A 101 -5.60 4.41 -9.03
C ALA A 101 -5.10 3.42 -10.09
N GLY A 102 -3.91 2.85 -9.88
CA GLY A 102 -3.33 1.85 -10.76
C GLY A 102 -4.14 0.55 -10.80
N VAL A 103 -4.61 0.06 -9.65
CA VAL A 103 -5.44 -1.13 -9.62
C VAL A 103 -6.82 -0.89 -10.24
N LEU A 104 -7.38 0.30 -10.09
CA LEU A 104 -8.63 0.69 -10.75
C LEU A 104 -8.45 0.82 -12.27
N TYR A 105 -7.28 1.24 -12.74
CA TYR A 105 -6.93 1.23 -14.16
C TYR A 105 -6.87 -0.20 -14.71
N LEU A 106 -6.22 -1.13 -13.99
CA LEU A 106 -6.01 -2.51 -14.44
C LEU A 106 -7.25 -3.41 -14.26
N GLN A 107 -7.96 -3.27 -13.14
CA GLN A 107 -9.06 -4.16 -12.75
C GLN A 107 -10.45 -3.53 -12.91
N GLY A 108 -10.53 -2.26 -13.33
CA GLY A 108 -11.81 -1.57 -13.49
C GLY A 108 -12.69 -1.66 -12.24
N PHE A 109 -13.92 -2.18 -12.40
CA PHE A 109 -14.86 -2.38 -11.30
C PHE A 109 -14.28 -3.19 -10.15
N GLY A 110 -13.48 -4.23 -10.43
CA GLY A 110 -12.85 -5.08 -9.42
C GLY A 110 -11.99 -4.30 -8.42
N GLY A 111 -11.32 -3.25 -8.88
CA GLY A 111 -10.49 -2.37 -8.04
C GLY A 111 -11.26 -1.59 -6.97
N LEU A 112 -12.59 -1.41 -7.14
CA LEU A 112 -13.44 -0.76 -6.13
C LEU A 112 -13.46 -1.51 -4.80
N ALA A 113 -13.15 -2.82 -4.79
CA ALA A 113 -13.07 -3.61 -3.56
C ALA A 113 -12.11 -2.99 -2.53
N TYR A 114 -11.01 -2.40 -2.97
CA TYR A 114 -10.06 -1.72 -2.10
C TYR A 114 -10.66 -0.47 -1.45
N ILE A 115 -11.32 0.38 -2.23
CA ILE A 115 -11.94 1.61 -1.73
C ILE A 115 -13.07 1.28 -0.75
N ILE A 116 -13.97 0.36 -1.14
CA ILE A 116 -15.12 -0.03 -0.32
C ILE A 116 -14.63 -0.70 0.97
N GLY A 117 -13.67 -1.63 0.86
CA GLY A 117 -13.13 -2.36 2.00
C GLY A 117 -12.45 -1.43 3.01
N TRP A 118 -11.56 -0.58 2.57
CA TRP A 118 -10.85 0.35 3.43
C TRP A 118 -11.76 1.42 4.05
N THR A 119 -12.63 2.05 3.26
CA THR A 119 -13.57 3.06 3.78
C THR A 119 -14.57 2.44 4.75
N GLY A 120 -15.14 1.28 4.39
CA GLY A 120 -16.06 0.54 5.26
C GLY A 120 -15.41 0.08 6.57
N GLY A 121 -14.14 -0.32 6.53
CA GLY A 121 -13.38 -0.66 7.72
C GLY A 121 -13.19 0.53 8.67
N TYR A 122 -13.00 1.73 8.15
CA TYR A 122 -12.97 2.95 8.96
C TYR A 122 -14.32 3.24 9.65
N CYS A 123 -15.43 2.94 9.00
CA CYS A 123 -16.75 3.00 9.63
C CYS A 123 -16.85 2.00 10.79
N LEU A 124 -16.29 0.78 10.64
CA LEU A 124 -16.23 -0.19 11.74
C LEU A 124 -15.36 0.30 12.91
N VAL A 125 -14.21 0.93 12.63
CA VAL A 125 -13.37 1.58 13.65
C VAL A 125 -14.19 2.61 14.44
N ALA A 126 -14.92 3.48 13.72
CA ALA A 126 -15.72 4.54 14.29
C ALA A 126 -16.78 4.00 15.26
N MET A 127 -17.48 2.95 14.85
CA MET A 127 -18.62 2.40 15.59
C MET A 127 -18.19 1.44 16.69
N LEU A 128 -17.23 0.57 16.45
CA LEU A 128 -16.95 -0.58 17.31
C LEU A 128 -15.74 -0.39 18.23
N LEU A 129 -14.75 0.45 17.87
CA LEU A 129 -13.47 0.41 18.58
C LEU A 129 -12.98 1.75 19.10
N ALA A 130 -12.95 2.81 18.31
CA ALA A 130 -12.29 4.06 18.66
C ALA A 130 -12.74 4.67 20.01
N PRO A 131 -14.04 4.82 20.32
CA PRO A 131 -14.49 5.39 21.59
C PRO A 131 -14.12 4.52 22.80
N TYR A 132 -14.20 3.20 22.62
CA TYR A 132 -13.96 2.23 23.69
C TYR A 132 -12.48 2.10 24.01
N LEU A 133 -11.62 2.04 22.98
CA LEU A 133 -10.17 2.02 23.17
C LEU A 133 -9.68 3.31 23.84
N ARG A 134 -10.21 4.48 23.42
CA ARG A 134 -9.85 5.74 24.09
C ARG A 134 -10.27 5.75 25.57
N ARG A 135 -11.42 5.18 25.90
CA ARG A 135 -11.90 5.05 27.29
C ARG A 135 -11.03 4.10 28.09
N PHE A 136 -10.54 3.03 27.47
CA PHE A 136 -9.60 2.11 28.10
C PHE A 136 -8.30 2.81 28.52
N GLY A 137 -7.74 3.65 27.65
CA GLY A 137 -6.71 4.62 28.02
C GLY A 137 -5.30 4.04 28.23
N GLN A 138 -4.97 2.90 27.66
CA GLN A 138 -3.61 2.32 27.65
C GLN A 138 -2.77 2.78 26.46
N PHE A 139 -1.70 2.06 26.13
CA PHE A 139 -0.73 2.50 25.11
C PHE A 139 -0.80 1.68 23.80
N THR A 140 -1.14 0.39 23.89
CA THR A 140 -1.08 -0.54 22.77
C THR A 140 -2.29 -1.46 22.69
N ILE A 141 -2.47 -2.15 21.58
CA ILE A 141 -3.51 -3.18 21.41
C ILE A 141 -3.19 -4.46 22.21
N PRO A 142 -1.95 -4.98 22.23
CA PRO A 142 -1.59 -6.09 23.13
C PRO A 142 -1.85 -5.77 24.61
N ASP A 143 -1.66 -4.51 25.04
CA ASP A 143 -1.96 -4.10 26.42
C ASP A 143 -3.47 -4.17 26.71
N PHE A 144 -4.32 -3.77 25.75
CA PHE A 144 -5.76 -3.99 25.85
C PHE A 144 -6.13 -5.47 26.01
N LEU A 145 -5.57 -6.34 25.16
CA LEU A 145 -5.84 -7.78 25.20
C LEU A 145 -5.40 -8.40 26.53
N GLY A 146 -4.20 -8.04 27.01
CA GLY A 146 -3.66 -8.51 28.28
C GLY A 146 -4.48 -8.05 29.50
N ALA A 147 -4.96 -6.81 29.49
CA ALA A 147 -5.78 -6.28 30.57
C ALA A 147 -7.22 -6.79 30.53
N ARG A 148 -7.82 -6.90 29.34
CA ARG A 148 -9.21 -7.36 29.17
C ARG A 148 -9.39 -8.83 29.48
N TYR A 149 -8.46 -9.68 29.04
CA TYR A 149 -8.60 -11.13 29.17
C TYR A 149 -7.77 -11.72 30.32
N GLY A 150 -6.85 -10.93 30.85
CA GLY A 150 -5.95 -11.38 31.93
C GLY A 150 -4.84 -12.29 31.46
N GLY A 151 -3.73 -12.25 32.21
CA GLY A 151 -2.57 -13.12 32.00
C GLY A 151 -1.64 -12.73 30.85
N VAL A 152 -0.59 -13.51 30.70
CA VAL A 152 0.52 -13.25 29.76
C VAL A 152 0.21 -13.69 28.33
N LEU A 153 -0.51 -14.81 28.15
CA LEU A 153 -0.73 -15.43 26.84
C LEU A 153 -1.47 -14.54 25.84
N PRO A 154 -2.65 -13.94 26.15
CA PRO A 154 -3.33 -13.06 25.18
C PRO A 154 -2.46 -11.87 24.78
N ARG A 155 -1.67 -11.31 25.71
CA ARG A 155 -0.72 -10.24 25.42
C ARG A 155 0.39 -10.69 24.49
N LEU A 156 1.02 -11.85 24.77
CA LEU A 156 2.12 -12.38 23.98
C LEU A 156 1.70 -12.69 22.55
N ILE A 157 0.55 -13.34 22.38
CA ILE A 157 -0.02 -13.59 21.03
C ILE A 157 -0.33 -12.27 20.34
N GLY A 158 -0.91 -11.30 21.06
CA GLY A 158 -1.14 -9.97 20.55
C GLY A 158 0.14 -9.26 20.09
N VAL A 159 1.23 -9.37 20.86
CA VAL A 159 2.57 -8.85 20.47
C VAL A 159 3.07 -9.53 19.21
N ALA A 160 3.06 -10.88 19.18
CA ALA A 160 3.53 -11.64 18.02
C ALA A 160 2.75 -11.28 16.75
N ALA A 161 1.42 -11.23 16.84
CA ALA A 161 0.56 -10.84 15.73
C ALA A 161 0.79 -9.38 15.30
N ALA A 162 0.90 -8.43 16.25
CA ALA A 162 1.15 -7.02 15.94
C ALA A 162 2.50 -6.82 15.24
N VAL A 163 3.54 -7.50 15.71
CA VAL A 163 4.88 -7.46 15.09
C VAL A 163 4.82 -8.04 13.68
N THR A 164 4.24 -9.23 13.51
CA THR A 164 4.16 -9.89 12.19
C THR A 164 3.40 -9.06 11.17
N VAL A 165 2.18 -8.64 11.50
CA VAL A 165 1.31 -7.84 10.62
C VAL A 165 1.98 -6.52 10.27
N SER A 166 2.51 -5.80 11.26
CA SER A 166 3.14 -4.50 11.04
C SER A 166 4.47 -4.64 10.29
N PHE A 167 5.24 -5.72 10.50
CA PHE A 167 6.49 -5.95 9.78
C PHE A 167 6.25 -6.22 8.28
N VAL A 168 5.30 -7.07 7.94
CA VAL A 168 4.90 -7.31 6.54
C VAL A 168 4.51 -5.98 5.88
N TYR A 169 3.75 -5.14 6.58
CA TYR A 169 3.29 -3.89 6.03
C TYR A 169 4.40 -2.82 5.95
N VAL A 170 5.33 -2.75 6.92
CA VAL A 170 6.44 -1.78 6.85
C VAL A 170 7.42 -2.08 5.71
N VAL A 171 7.66 -3.37 5.40
CA VAL A 171 8.47 -3.78 4.23
C VAL A 171 7.92 -3.16 2.94
N VAL A 172 6.60 -3.16 2.76
CA VAL A 172 5.94 -2.54 1.61
C VAL A 172 6.15 -1.02 1.56
N GLN A 173 6.07 -0.35 2.72
CA GLN A 173 6.32 1.10 2.77
C GLN A 173 7.77 1.43 2.39
N VAL A 174 8.71 0.64 2.89
CA VAL A 174 10.14 0.79 2.58
C VAL A 174 10.42 0.54 1.09
N TYR A 175 9.75 -0.44 0.49
CA TYR A 175 9.81 -0.66 -0.96
C TYR A 175 9.29 0.57 -1.73
N GLY A 176 8.15 1.13 -1.34
CA GLY A 176 7.61 2.36 -1.92
C GLY A 176 8.56 3.55 -1.78
N VAL A 177 9.20 3.70 -0.62
CA VAL A 177 10.26 4.73 -0.39
C VAL A 177 11.41 4.56 -1.37
N GLY A 178 11.90 3.33 -1.55
CA GLY A 178 12.98 3.02 -2.49
C GLY A 178 12.62 3.40 -3.93
N LEU A 179 11.43 2.98 -4.38
CA LEU A 179 10.92 3.28 -5.72
C LEU A 179 10.83 4.80 -5.99
N ILE A 180 10.20 5.54 -5.08
CA ILE A 180 9.98 6.97 -5.23
C ILE A 180 11.31 7.74 -5.13
N THR A 181 12.16 7.38 -4.17
CA THR A 181 13.46 8.07 -4.01
C THR A 181 14.37 7.83 -5.20
N SER A 182 14.38 6.61 -5.74
CA SER A 182 15.10 6.29 -6.97
C SER A 182 14.61 7.14 -8.16
N HIS A 183 13.28 7.31 -8.28
CA HIS A 183 12.70 8.20 -9.30
C HIS A 183 13.06 9.68 -9.12
N LEU A 184 13.06 10.18 -7.87
CA LEU A 184 13.40 11.58 -7.56
C LEU A 184 14.86 11.92 -7.84
N THR A 185 15.78 10.98 -7.59
CA THR A 185 17.21 11.26 -7.54
C THR A 185 18.00 10.61 -8.68
N GLY A 186 17.44 9.57 -9.30
CA GLY A 186 18.18 8.70 -10.25
C GLY A 186 19.16 7.74 -9.58
N PHE A 187 19.19 7.64 -8.24
CA PHE A 187 19.98 6.64 -7.53
C PHE A 187 19.43 5.24 -7.74
N SER A 188 20.25 4.21 -7.48
CA SER A 188 19.75 2.84 -7.47
C SER A 188 18.68 2.66 -6.40
N PHE A 189 17.80 1.69 -6.61
CA PHE A 189 16.70 1.39 -5.70
C PHE A 189 17.16 1.14 -4.26
N GLU A 190 18.28 0.42 -4.10
CA GLU A 190 18.86 0.08 -2.81
C GLU A 190 19.35 1.34 -2.06
N ILE A 191 20.04 2.24 -2.75
CA ILE A 191 20.46 3.52 -2.19
C ILE A 191 19.22 4.36 -1.85
N GLY A 192 18.20 4.36 -2.71
CA GLY A 192 16.94 5.05 -2.49
C GLY A 192 16.24 4.65 -1.20
N ILE A 193 16.24 3.36 -0.85
CA ILE A 193 15.72 2.86 0.43
C ILE A 193 16.41 3.54 1.61
N PHE A 194 17.74 3.51 1.67
CA PHE A 194 18.48 4.05 2.82
C PHE A 194 18.39 5.57 2.95
N VAL A 195 18.47 6.28 1.84
CA VAL A 195 18.34 7.75 1.82
C VAL A 195 16.94 8.18 2.24
N GLY A 196 15.91 7.52 1.70
CA GLY A 196 14.52 7.83 2.03
C GLY A 196 14.16 7.52 3.48
N LEU A 197 14.64 6.39 4.03
CA LEU A 197 14.41 6.03 5.45
C LEU A 197 15.12 6.95 6.44
N GLY A 198 16.18 7.62 6.05
CA GLY A 198 16.95 8.48 6.96
C GLY A 198 16.10 9.53 7.68
N GLY A 199 15.16 10.16 6.96
CA GLY A 199 14.24 11.16 7.52
C GLY A 199 13.25 10.56 8.54
N VAL A 200 12.70 9.37 8.26
CA VAL A 200 11.78 8.63 9.14
C VAL A 200 12.45 8.25 10.44
N LEU A 201 13.64 7.65 10.35
CA LEU A 201 14.37 7.21 11.53
C LEU A 201 14.63 8.37 12.51
N VAL A 202 14.95 9.55 12.00
CA VAL A 202 15.14 10.73 12.86
C VAL A 202 13.87 11.08 13.64
N CYS A 203 12.70 11.09 12.99
CA CYS A 203 11.43 11.42 13.65
C CYS A 203 11.02 10.37 14.68
N SER A 204 10.92 9.12 14.27
CA SER A 204 10.46 8.02 15.14
C SER A 204 11.44 7.76 16.28
N PHE A 205 12.74 7.83 16.02
CA PHE A 205 13.77 7.60 17.02
C PHE A 205 13.82 8.70 18.09
N LEU A 206 13.75 9.99 17.70
CA LEU A 206 13.94 11.10 18.64
C LEU A 206 12.70 11.41 19.46
N GLY A 207 11.51 11.45 18.84
CA GLY A 207 10.32 11.99 19.47
C GLY A 207 9.14 11.04 19.61
N GLY A 208 9.23 9.81 19.10
CA GLY A 208 8.15 8.82 19.17
C GLY A 208 6.82 9.34 18.61
N MET A 209 5.69 8.93 19.22
CA MET A 209 4.33 9.31 18.77
C MET A 209 4.10 10.83 18.71
N ARG A 210 4.76 11.62 19.59
CA ARG A 210 4.65 13.07 19.55
C ARG A 210 5.23 13.65 18.26
N ALA A 211 6.46 13.27 17.89
CA ALA A 211 7.11 13.74 16.67
C ALA A 211 6.34 13.24 15.45
N VAL A 212 6.05 11.93 15.40
CA VAL A 212 5.34 11.29 14.30
C VAL A 212 3.97 11.94 14.06
N THR A 213 3.20 12.28 15.10
CA THR A 213 1.91 12.95 14.92
C THR A 213 2.05 14.30 14.21
N TRP A 214 2.99 15.14 14.62
CA TRP A 214 3.15 16.46 14.00
C TRP A 214 3.80 16.41 12.62
N THR A 215 4.69 15.45 12.38
CA THR A 215 5.24 15.19 11.05
C THR A 215 4.15 14.72 10.09
N GLN A 216 3.28 13.82 10.52
CA GLN A 216 2.19 13.30 9.69
C GLN A 216 1.15 14.36 9.34
N VAL A 217 0.90 15.35 10.19
CA VAL A 217 0.07 16.52 9.81
C VAL A 217 0.71 17.28 8.64
N ALA A 218 2.04 17.49 8.68
CA ALA A 218 2.75 18.12 7.59
C ALA A 218 2.76 17.25 6.32
N GLN A 219 2.96 15.94 6.49
CA GLN A 219 2.92 14.96 5.40
C GLN A 219 1.54 14.91 4.72
N TYR A 220 0.44 14.97 5.50
CA TYR A 220 -0.91 15.01 4.95
C TYR A 220 -1.12 16.20 4.01
N ILE A 221 -0.61 17.38 4.38
CA ILE A 221 -0.73 18.60 3.55
C ILE A 221 -0.02 18.41 2.22
N VAL A 222 1.20 17.90 2.23
CA VAL A 222 1.95 17.64 0.97
C VAL A 222 1.26 16.56 0.14
N LEU A 223 0.83 15.47 0.77
CA LEU A 223 0.18 14.33 0.14
C LEU A 223 -1.11 14.73 -0.59
N ILE A 224 -1.99 15.50 0.08
CA ILE A 224 -3.27 15.88 -0.54
C ILE A 224 -3.07 16.88 -1.68
N LEU A 225 -2.14 17.82 -1.55
CA LEU A 225 -1.79 18.73 -2.64
C LEU A 225 -1.21 17.98 -3.84
N ALA A 226 -0.27 17.06 -3.57
CA ALA A 226 0.37 16.24 -4.58
C ALA A 226 -0.62 15.37 -5.36
N TYR A 227 -1.65 14.84 -4.69
CA TYR A 227 -2.67 14.01 -5.33
C TYR A 227 -3.72 14.83 -6.09
N MET A 228 -4.19 15.93 -5.48
CA MET A 228 -5.28 16.72 -6.06
C MET A 228 -4.86 17.54 -7.28
N VAL A 229 -3.63 18.07 -7.30
CA VAL A 229 -3.16 18.92 -8.41
C VAL A 229 -3.24 18.20 -9.77
N PRO A 230 -2.64 17.00 -9.98
CA PRO A 230 -2.76 16.32 -11.28
C PRO A 230 -4.18 15.88 -11.59
N VAL A 231 -4.96 15.42 -10.59
CA VAL A 231 -6.36 15.00 -10.81
C VAL A 231 -7.22 16.14 -11.33
N VAL A 232 -7.13 17.30 -10.67
CA VAL A 232 -7.89 18.49 -11.10
C VAL A 232 -7.43 19.00 -12.46
N TRP A 233 -6.10 19.00 -12.68
CA TRP A 233 -5.54 19.47 -13.96
C TRP A 233 -5.91 18.56 -15.14
N MET A 234 -5.77 17.26 -15.01
CA MET A 234 -6.16 16.30 -16.05
C MET A 234 -7.66 16.43 -16.37
N ASN A 235 -8.50 16.59 -15.35
CA ASN A 235 -9.91 16.84 -15.58
C ASN A 235 -10.16 18.15 -16.31
N LEU A 236 -9.46 19.22 -15.91
CA LEU A 236 -9.58 20.53 -16.56
C LEU A 236 -9.15 20.48 -18.04
N SER A 237 -8.04 19.82 -18.34
CA SER A 237 -7.52 19.69 -19.71
C SER A 237 -8.43 18.83 -20.60
N GLN A 238 -9.04 17.77 -20.03
CA GLN A 238 -9.89 16.84 -20.79
C GLN A 238 -11.36 17.29 -20.91
N THR A 239 -11.88 18.06 -19.94
CA THR A 239 -13.32 18.43 -19.90
C THR A 239 -13.59 19.92 -19.77
N GLY A 240 -12.58 20.74 -19.51
CA GLY A 240 -12.76 22.16 -19.19
C GLY A 240 -13.30 22.44 -17.78
N SER A 241 -13.48 21.42 -16.92
CA SER A 241 -14.08 21.54 -15.59
C SER A 241 -13.06 21.37 -14.46
N TRP A 242 -13.23 22.14 -13.36
CA TRP A 242 -12.43 22.03 -12.14
C TRP A 242 -12.91 20.92 -11.18
N THR A 243 -14.01 20.23 -11.49
CA THR A 243 -14.70 19.29 -10.58
C THR A 243 -14.61 17.84 -11.08
N PRO A 244 -13.49 17.12 -10.87
CA PRO A 244 -13.30 15.77 -11.42
C PRO A 244 -14.41 14.79 -11.01
N LEU A 245 -14.89 14.88 -9.77
CA LEU A 245 -15.92 13.97 -9.25
C LEU A 245 -17.28 14.08 -9.97
N LEU A 246 -17.55 15.21 -10.60
CA LEU A 246 -18.82 15.45 -11.30
C LEU A 246 -18.73 15.18 -12.82
N THR A 247 -17.53 15.18 -13.38
CA THR A 247 -17.33 15.19 -14.84
C THR A 247 -16.63 13.95 -15.40
N TYR A 248 -15.89 13.17 -14.58
CA TYR A 248 -15.17 11.99 -15.09
C TYR A 248 -16.09 10.92 -15.72
N GLY A 249 -17.39 10.95 -15.46
CA GLY A 249 -18.36 10.10 -16.15
C GLY A 249 -18.44 10.34 -17.67
N HIS A 250 -17.99 11.52 -18.16
CA HIS A 250 -17.85 11.75 -19.59
C HIS A 250 -16.68 10.95 -20.17
N GLN A 251 -15.50 11.03 -19.55
CA GLN A 251 -14.33 10.24 -19.95
C GLN A 251 -14.61 8.74 -19.84
N LEU A 252 -15.33 8.31 -18.80
CA LEU A 252 -15.73 6.93 -18.62
C LEU A 252 -16.53 6.40 -19.82
N ARG A 253 -17.46 7.17 -20.36
CA ARG A 253 -18.20 6.78 -21.58
C ARG A 253 -17.29 6.61 -22.79
N VAL A 254 -16.33 7.53 -22.98
CA VAL A 254 -15.36 7.42 -24.07
C VAL A 254 -14.44 6.20 -23.87
N VAL A 255 -13.99 5.95 -22.66
CA VAL A 255 -13.17 4.75 -22.32
C VAL A 255 -13.94 3.48 -22.68
N VAL A 256 -15.20 3.34 -22.29
CA VAL A 256 -16.03 2.16 -22.60
C VAL A 256 -16.22 1.99 -24.11
N GLN A 257 -16.43 3.07 -24.83
CA GLN A 257 -16.53 3.01 -26.30
C GLN A 257 -15.19 2.53 -26.90
N ARG A 258 -14.08 3.12 -26.48
CA ARG A 258 -12.74 2.75 -26.98
C ARG A 258 -12.37 1.30 -26.62
N GLU A 259 -12.75 0.80 -25.46
CA GLU A 259 -12.60 -0.63 -25.10
C GLU A 259 -13.29 -1.52 -26.15
N GLY A 260 -14.50 -1.16 -26.60
CA GLY A 260 -15.20 -1.88 -27.65
C GLY A 260 -14.53 -1.80 -29.02
N GLU A 261 -13.99 -0.65 -29.38
CA GLU A 261 -13.25 -0.42 -30.64
C GLU A 261 -11.95 -1.24 -30.67
N LEU A 262 -11.14 -1.20 -29.61
CA LEU A 262 -9.89 -1.97 -29.50
C LEU A 262 -10.11 -3.48 -29.55
N LEU A 263 -11.18 -3.99 -28.96
CA LEU A 263 -11.55 -5.41 -29.03
C LEU A 263 -11.94 -5.85 -30.45
N ALA A 264 -12.43 -4.92 -31.27
CA ALA A 264 -12.80 -5.19 -32.65
C ALA A 264 -11.65 -4.97 -33.63
N ASP A 265 -10.56 -4.31 -33.22
CA ASP A 265 -9.45 -3.92 -34.09
C ASP A 265 -8.65 -5.15 -34.58
N PRO A 266 -8.47 -5.31 -35.90
CA PRO A 266 -7.66 -6.38 -36.47
C PRO A 266 -6.18 -6.34 -36.05
N ALA A 267 -5.57 -5.17 -35.91
CA ALA A 267 -4.18 -4.99 -35.51
C ALA A 267 -3.96 -5.48 -34.06
N GLU A 268 -4.88 -5.11 -33.15
CA GLU A 268 -4.86 -5.62 -31.78
C GLU A 268 -4.97 -7.15 -31.72
N ARG A 269 -5.84 -7.75 -32.54
CA ARG A 269 -5.98 -9.22 -32.64
C ARG A 269 -4.72 -9.89 -33.19
N GLN A 270 -4.02 -9.25 -34.13
CA GLN A 270 -2.75 -9.74 -34.65
C GLN A 270 -1.70 -9.76 -33.52
N VAL A 271 -1.56 -8.68 -32.76
CA VAL A 271 -0.65 -8.61 -31.61
C VAL A 271 -1.00 -9.68 -30.56
N GLN A 272 -2.29 -9.86 -30.24
CA GLN A 272 -2.72 -10.94 -29.34
C GLN A 272 -2.33 -12.32 -29.82
N SER A 273 -2.45 -12.60 -31.15
CA SER A 273 -2.07 -13.89 -31.72
C SER A 273 -0.57 -14.14 -31.64
N ILE A 274 0.26 -13.11 -31.85
CA ILE A 274 1.72 -13.21 -31.69
C ILE A 274 2.09 -13.50 -30.25
N TRP A 275 1.42 -12.85 -29.29
CA TRP A 275 1.63 -13.14 -27.87
C TRP A 275 1.18 -14.55 -27.46
N ALA A 276 0.09 -15.07 -28.04
CA ALA A 276 -0.33 -16.45 -27.82
C ALA A 276 0.73 -17.45 -28.32
N GLN A 277 1.31 -17.21 -29.51
CA GLN A 277 2.40 -18.02 -30.02
C GLN A 277 3.66 -17.97 -29.13
N ARG A 278 4.01 -16.78 -28.60
CA ARG A 278 5.11 -16.64 -27.63
C ARG A 278 4.84 -17.37 -26.32
N ALA A 279 3.59 -17.40 -25.87
CA ALA A 279 3.21 -18.18 -24.68
C ALA A 279 3.37 -19.69 -24.90
N GLU A 280 2.96 -20.21 -26.06
CA GLU A 280 3.18 -21.61 -26.42
C GLU A 280 4.67 -21.95 -26.55
N GLU A 281 5.48 -21.05 -27.11
CA GLU A 281 6.94 -21.20 -27.18
C GLU A 281 7.57 -21.26 -25.79
N ALA A 282 7.23 -20.31 -24.91
CA ALA A 282 7.72 -20.29 -23.53
C ALA A 282 7.30 -21.55 -22.74
N GLN A 283 6.09 -22.03 -22.97
CA GLN A 283 5.59 -23.26 -22.34
C GLN A 283 6.37 -24.48 -22.84
N ARG A 284 6.68 -24.58 -24.14
CA ARG A 284 7.54 -25.63 -24.70
C ARG A 284 8.94 -25.61 -24.10
N LYS A 285 9.55 -24.42 -23.92
CA LYS A 285 10.87 -24.27 -23.29
C LYS A 285 10.89 -24.76 -21.83
N LEU A 286 9.79 -24.64 -21.12
CA LEU A 286 9.66 -25.12 -19.74
C LEU A 286 9.56 -26.65 -19.61
N VAL A 287 9.22 -27.37 -20.70
CA VAL A 287 9.16 -28.86 -20.69
C VAL A 287 10.58 -29.45 -20.59
N ASP A 288 11.55 -28.86 -21.31
CA ASP A 288 12.96 -29.26 -21.27
C ASP A 288 13.85 -28.04 -21.25
N VAL A 289 14.11 -27.51 -20.05
CA VAL A 289 14.88 -26.28 -19.86
C VAL A 289 16.33 -26.40 -20.35
N PRO A 290 17.08 -27.50 -20.08
CA PRO A 290 18.44 -27.66 -20.62
C PRO A 290 18.52 -27.63 -22.16
N ALA A 291 17.61 -28.34 -22.82
CA ALA A 291 17.57 -28.33 -24.28
C ALA A 291 17.21 -26.95 -24.84
N ALA A 292 16.26 -26.25 -24.22
CA ALA A 292 15.87 -24.90 -24.60
C ALA A 292 17.02 -23.88 -24.44
N MET A 293 17.84 -24.00 -23.39
CA MET A 293 19.03 -23.15 -23.20
C MET A 293 20.03 -23.33 -24.32
N VAL A 294 20.28 -24.56 -24.77
CA VAL A 294 21.19 -24.87 -25.87
C VAL A 294 20.66 -24.30 -27.19
N ASP A 295 19.36 -24.48 -27.45
CA ASP A 295 18.72 -23.97 -28.67
C ASP A 295 18.73 -22.42 -28.71
N ASP A 296 18.39 -21.74 -27.61
CA ASP A 296 18.46 -20.27 -27.53
C ASP A 296 19.91 -19.77 -27.75
N ALA A 297 20.91 -20.43 -27.18
CA ALA A 297 22.32 -20.07 -27.39
C ALA A 297 22.75 -20.22 -28.86
N GLN A 298 22.37 -21.33 -29.49
CA GLN A 298 22.67 -21.57 -30.90
C GLN A 298 21.92 -20.61 -31.82
N ARG A 299 20.67 -20.27 -31.51
CA ARG A 299 19.88 -19.31 -32.27
C ARG A 299 20.51 -17.91 -32.24
N LEU A 300 20.86 -17.39 -31.05
CA LEU A 300 21.53 -16.11 -30.93
C LEU A 300 22.93 -16.07 -31.57
N ALA A 301 23.67 -17.18 -31.51
CA ALA A 301 24.97 -17.29 -32.20
C ALA A 301 24.81 -17.20 -33.72
N ARG A 302 23.85 -17.95 -34.30
CA ARG A 302 23.54 -17.90 -35.74
C ARG A 302 23.06 -16.51 -36.17
N GLU A 303 22.19 -15.85 -35.39
CA GLU A 303 21.70 -14.50 -35.67
C GLU A 303 22.84 -13.47 -35.64
N ARG A 304 23.78 -13.57 -34.67
CA ARG A 304 24.98 -12.72 -34.66
C ARG A 304 25.85 -12.90 -35.89
N GLU A 305 26.05 -14.14 -36.34
CA GLU A 305 26.85 -14.44 -37.54
C GLU A 305 26.17 -13.91 -38.81
N ALA A 306 24.85 -14.07 -38.92
CA ALA A 306 24.09 -13.52 -40.06
C ALA A 306 24.18 -11.99 -40.10
N LEU A 307 23.98 -11.29 -38.96
CA LEU A 307 24.12 -9.84 -38.90
C LEU A 307 25.53 -9.32 -39.23
N ARG A 308 26.57 -10.12 -38.92
CA ARG A 308 27.95 -9.79 -39.29
C ARG A 308 28.22 -10.03 -40.79
N ALA A 309 27.64 -11.08 -41.35
CA ALA A 309 27.76 -11.38 -42.77
C ALA A 309 27.03 -10.35 -43.65
N ASP A 310 25.92 -9.81 -43.17
CA ASP A 310 25.10 -8.80 -43.85
C ASP A 310 25.58 -7.35 -43.62
N ASP A 311 26.74 -7.12 -42.99
CA ASP A 311 27.27 -5.80 -42.63
C ASP A 311 26.22 -4.92 -41.90
N ALA A 312 25.41 -5.54 -41.04
CA ALA A 312 24.34 -4.87 -40.34
C ALA A 312 24.87 -3.73 -39.42
N PRO A 313 24.07 -2.68 -39.16
CA PRO A 313 24.48 -1.57 -38.31
C PRO A 313 25.04 -2.05 -36.97
N LEU A 314 26.17 -1.47 -36.54
CA LEU A 314 26.88 -1.83 -35.30
C LEU A 314 25.95 -1.89 -34.06
N ALA A 315 24.94 -1.02 -34.03
CA ALA A 315 23.94 -1.02 -32.96
C ALA A 315 23.16 -2.34 -32.86
N ARG A 316 22.78 -2.97 -33.97
CA ARG A 316 22.12 -4.27 -34.03
C ARG A 316 23.03 -5.39 -33.52
N ILE A 317 24.28 -5.42 -34.00
CA ILE A 317 25.28 -6.39 -33.56
C ILE A 317 25.50 -6.29 -32.04
N GLN A 318 25.65 -5.06 -31.52
CA GLN A 318 25.78 -4.83 -30.08
C GLN A 318 24.54 -5.28 -29.30
N GLN A 319 23.35 -5.16 -29.86
CA GLN A 319 22.11 -5.62 -29.23
C GLN A 319 22.10 -7.14 -29.04
N ILE A 320 22.48 -7.91 -30.08
CA ILE A 320 22.57 -9.37 -29.97
C ILE A 320 23.72 -9.80 -29.04
N GLU A 321 24.85 -9.12 -29.05
CA GLU A 321 25.94 -9.41 -28.13
C GLU A 321 25.53 -9.15 -26.65
N ARG A 322 24.70 -8.14 -26.39
CA ARG A 322 24.10 -7.92 -25.04
C ARG A 322 23.13 -9.03 -24.69
N ALA A 323 22.31 -9.50 -25.64
CA ALA A 323 21.38 -10.61 -25.41
C ALA A 323 22.15 -11.89 -25.05
N ILE A 324 23.22 -12.20 -25.79
CA ILE A 324 24.11 -13.35 -25.51
C ILE A 324 24.72 -13.25 -24.09
N ARG A 325 25.19 -12.07 -23.68
CA ARG A 325 25.77 -11.87 -22.34
C ARG A 325 24.74 -11.99 -21.22
N ARG A 326 23.46 -11.73 -21.50
CA ARG A 326 22.35 -11.78 -20.55
C ARG A 326 21.69 -13.15 -20.46
N GLN A 327 22.11 -14.12 -21.25
CA GLN A 327 21.57 -15.47 -21.17
C GLN A 327 21.76 -16.06 -19.77
N PRO A 328 20.76 -16.81 -19.29
CA PRO A 328 20.84 -17.48 -18.01
C PRO A 328 21.99 -18.50 -18.01
N ARG A 329 22.73 -18.58 -16.90
CA ARG A 329 23.88 -19.48 -16.76
C ARG A 329 23.53 -20.78 -16.06
N THR A 330 22.44 -20.79 -15.31
CA THR A 330 21.96 -21.97 -14.58
C THR A 330 20.57 -22.36 -15.06
N GLU A 331 20.22 -23.64 -14.90
CA GLU A 331 18.88 -24.13 -15.21
C GLU A 331 17.78 -23.42 -14.37
N ALA A 332 18.10 -23.11 -13.11
CA ALA A 332 17.18 -22.38 -12.23
C ALA A 332 16.89 -20.97 -12.75
N ASP A 333 17.93 -20.24 -13.20
CA ASP A 333 17.78 -18.90 -13.78
C ASP A 333 17.00 -18.96 -15.10
N ALA A 334 17.25 -19.97 -15.93
CA ALA A 334 16.57 -20.18 -17.20
C ALA A 334 15.09 -20.48 -16.98
N ARG A 335 14.77 -21.37 -16.05
CA ARG A 335 13.39 -21.70 -15.67
C ARG A 335 12.65 -20.46 -15.18
N ALA A 336 13.25 -19.67 -14.28
CA ALA A 336 12.66 -18.43 -13.81
C ALA A 336 12.41 -17.40 -14.91
N LEU A 337 13.33 -17.31 -15.88
CA LEU A 337 13.17 -16.46 -17.06
C LEU A 337 12.00 -16.92 -17.94
N TYR A 338 11.95 -18.21 -18.28
CA TYR A 338 10.89 -18.76 -19.14
C TYR A 338 9.50 -18.73 -18.46
N GLU A 339 9.42 -18.94 -17.14
CA GLU A 339 8.19 -18.76 -16.38
C GLU A 339 7.70 -17.31 -16.41
N ARG A 340 8.62 -16.35 -16.28
CA ARG A 340 8.31 -14.92 -16.40
C ARG A 340 7.83 -14.56 -17.82
N ASP A 341 8.50 -15.06 -18.84
CA ASP A 341 8.14 -14.81 -20.24
C ASP A 341 6.78 -15.44 -20.57
N LEU A 342 6.51 -16.65 -20.06
CA LEU A 342 5.21 -17.30 -20.18
C LEU A 342 4.11 -16.48 -19.54
N ALA A 343 4.29 -16.04 -18.29
CA ALA A 343 3.31 -15.23 -17.57
C ALA A 343 3.02 -13.91 -18.29
N LEU A 344 4.06 -13.23 -18.79
CA LEU A 344 3.92 -12.02 -19.59
C LEU A 344 3.15 -12.27 -20.89
N ALA A 345 3.53 -13.29 -21.63
CA ALA A 345 2.92 -13.61 -22.92
C ALA A 345 1.45 -14.05 -22.73
N GLN A 346 1.15 -14.84 -21.70
CA GLN A 346 -0.23 -15.21 -21.35
C GLN A 346 -1.07 -13.99 -20.95
N GLN A 347 -0.52 -13.02 -20.22
CA GLN A 347 -1.24 -11.79 -19.90
C GLN A 347 -1.51 -10.96 -21.15
N GLN A 348 -0.50 -10.73 -21.99
CA GLN A 348 -0.62 -9.88 -23.18
C GLN A 348 -1.46 -10.52 -24.30
N SER A 349 -1.58 -11.84 -24.34
CA SER A 349 -2.46 -12.54 -25.29
C SER A 349 -3.95 -12.45 -24.95
N GLN A 350 -4.27 -11.99 -23.74
CA GLN A 350 -5.68 -11.77 -23.34
C GLN A 350 -6.26 -10.50 -24.00
N PRO A 351 -7.57 -10.41 -24.19
CA PRO A 351 -8.22 -9.19 -24.63
C PRO A 351 -7.82 -7.99 -23.77
N LEU A 352 -7.57 -6.84 -24.40
CA LEU A 352 -7.05 -5.63 -23.76
C LEU A 352 -5.78 -5.90 -22.93
N ALA A 353 -4.89 -6.77 -23.42
CA ALA A 353 -3.63 -7.13 -22.73
C ALA A 353 -3.83 -7.53 -21.26
N GLY A 354 -4.93 -8.16 -20.93
CA GLY A 354 -5.28 -8.56 -19.58
C GLY A 354 -5.78 -7.44 -18.66
N VAL A 355 -6.07 -6.25 -19.20
CA VAL A 355 -6.73 -5.16 -18.45
C VAL A 355 -8.24 -5.36 -18.46
N SER A 356 -8.88 -5.32 -17.30
CA SER A 356 -10.33 -5.47 -17.20
C SER A 356 -11.07 -4.27 -17.80
N ARG A 357 -12.26 -4.52 -18.36
CA ARG A 357 -13.16 -3.45 -18.78
C ARG A 357 -13.58 -2.59 -17.59
N GLN A 358 -13.64 -1.29 -17.80
CA GLN A 358 -13.76 -0.33 -16.69
C GLN A 358 -15.09 -0.44 -15.93
N THR A 359 -16.19 -0.73 -16.63
CA THR A 359 -17.55 -0.74 -16.05
C THR A 359 -18.16 -2.12 -15.87
N GLU A 360 -17.55 -3.17 -16.41
CA GLU A 360 -18.13 -4.51 -16.30
C GLU A 360 -17.87 -5.12 -14.92
N PRO A 361 -18.92 -5.42 -14.13
CA PRO A 361 -18.74 -5.99 -12.82
C PRO A 361 -18.43 -7.48 -12.92
N PHE A 362 -17.46 -7.92 -12.10
CA PHE A 362 -17.13 -9.34 -11.90
C PHE A 362 -16.71 -10.13 -13.15
N VAL A 363 -16.13 -9.45 -14.14
CA VAL A 363 -15.56 -10.07 -15.33
C VAL A 363 -14.04 -10.12 -15.19
N ARG A 364 -13.45 -11.29 -15.40
CA ARG A 364 -12.00 -11.44 -15.48
C ARG A 364 -11.50 -11.04 -16.85
N PRO A 365 -10.26 -10.54 -16.96
CA PRO A 365 -9.61 -10.36 -18.25
C PRO A 365 -9.62 -11.67 -19.04
N GLY A 366 -10.03 -11.61 -20.31
CA GLY A 366 -10.11 -12.80 -21.17
C GLY A 366 -11.42 -13.56 -21.16
N ASP A 367 -12.29 -13.37 -20.16
CA ASP A 367 -13.61 -13.97 -20.15
C ASP A 367 -14.53 -13.31 -21.19
N ARG A 368 -15.17 -14.12 -22.03
CA ARG A 368 -16.13 -13.62 -23.04
C ARG A 368 -17.51 -13.27 -22.47
N GLY A 369 -17.61 -13.05 -21.14
CA GLY A 369 -18.81 -12.53 -20.48
C GLY A 369 -19.96 -13.54 -20.29
N SER A 370 -19.81 -14.80 -20.68
CA SER A 370 -20.91 -15.79 -20.68
C SER A 370 -20.69 -16.99 -19.74
N ASP A 371 -19.59 -17.04 -18.98
CA ASP A 371 -19.34 -18.14 -18.04
C ASP A 371 -19.81 -17.74 -16.63
N ASP A 372 -20.97 -18.23 -16.22
CA ASP A 372 -21.56 -18.01 -14.89
C ASP A 372 -20.61 -18.45 -13.74
N SER A 373 -19.76 -19.45 -13.99
CA SER A 373 -18.80 -19.94 -12.99
C SER A 373 -17.68 -18.95 -12.73
N ALA A 374 -17.08 -18.39 -13.79
CA ALA A 374 -16.03 -17.37 -13.71
C ALA A 374 -16.56 -16.08 -13.08
N GLN A 375 -17.74 -15.63 -13.46
CA GLN A 375 -18.38 -14.46 -12.86
C GLN A 375 -18.69 -14.67 -11.37
N THR A 376 -19.16 -15.85 -11.01
CA THR A 376 -19.42 -16.22 -9.61
C THR A 376 -18.12 -16.24 -8.79
N SER A 377 -17.03 -16.79 -9.33
CA SER A 377 -15.71 -16.78 -8.70
C SER A 377 -15.18 -15.35 -8.53
N ALA A 378 -15.27 -14.51 -9.55
CA ALA A 378 -14.87 -13.10 -9.46
C ALA A 378 -15.66 -12.32 -8.40
N ARG A 379 -16.99 -12.55 -8.32
CA ARG A 379 -17.86 -11.94 -7.29
C ARG A 379 -17.49 -12.40 -5.89
N ARG A 380 -17.18 -13.71 -5.69
CA ARG A 380 -16.73 -14.23 -4.39
C ARG A 380 -15.41 -13.57 -3.97
N ASN A 381 -14.44 -13.46 -4.88
CA ASN A 381 -13.18 -12.82 -4.60
C ASN A 381 -13.32 -11.33 -4.27
N PHE A 382 -14.19 -10.60 -4.99
CA PHE A 382 -14.49 -9.20 -4.68
C PHE A 382 -15.05 -9.05 -3.25
N LEU A 383 -16.06 -9.85 -2.90
CA LEU A 383 -16.67 -9.80 -1.56
C LEU A 383 -15.72 -10.26 -0.46
N ALA A 384 -14.90 -11.29 -0.71
CA ALA A 384 -13.88 -11.76 0.23
C ALA A 384 -12.82 -10.68 0.47
N LEU A 385 -12.37 -9.99 -0.59
CA LEU A 385 -11.42 -8.89 -0.48
C LEU A 385 -12.00 -7.72 0.31
N VAL A 386 -13.23 -7.28 0.01
CA VAL A 386 -13.94 -6.25 0.77
C VAL A 386 -14.03 -6.64 2.25
N PHE A 387 -14.45 -7.86 2.56
CA PHE A 387 -14.55 -8.35 3.92
C PHE A 387 -13.19 -8.30 4.64
N CYS A 388 -12.14 -8.84 4.04
CA CYS A 388 -10.80 -8.86 4.63
C CYS A 388 -10.25 -7.46 4.87
N LEU A 389 -10.44 -6.55 3.92
CA LEU A 389 -10.00 -5.16 4.07
C LEU A 389 -10.80 -4.41 5.12
N MET A 390 -12.13 -4.62 5.21
CA MET A 390 -12.97 -4.00 6.24
C MET A 390 -12.58 -4.46 7.65
N MET A 391 -12.51 -5.78 7.87
CA MET A 391 -12.18 -6.33 9.18
C MET A 391 -10.72 -6.04 9.55
N GLY A 392 -9.82 -6.12 8.55
CA GLY A 392 -8.40 -5.80 8.72
C GLY A 392 -8.16 -4.34 9.11
N THR A 393 -8.81 -3.40 8.44
CA THR A 393 -8.77 -1.98 8.79
C THR A 393 -9.18 -1.76 10.24
N ALA A 394 -10.29 -2.38 10.66
CA ALA A 394 -10.78 -2.28 12.03
C ALA A 394 -9.87 -2.97 13.07
N ALA A 395 -8.93 -3.78 12.61
CA ALA A 395 -8.02 -4.55 13.46
C ALA A 395 -6.55 -4.10 13.41
N MET A 396 -6.21 -3.13 12.54
CA MET A 396 -4.83 -2.66 12.38
C MET A 396 -4.29 -1.92 13.61
N PRO A 397 -3.24 -2.43 14.28
CA PRO A 397 -2.79 -1.87 15.55
C PRO A 397 -2.32 -0.42 15.46
N HIS A 398 -1.56 -0.02 14.41
CA HIS A 398 -1.05 1.35 14.25
C HIS A 398 -2.19 2.37 14.10
N VAL A 399 -3.27 2.03 13.39
CA VAL A 399 -4.46 2.88 13.25
C VAL A 399 -5.17 3.06 14.59
N LEU A 400 -5.37 1.95 15.31
CA LEU A 400 -6.12 1.97 16.58
C LEU A 400 -5.39 2.73 17.69
N THR A 401 -4.04 2.72 17.70
CA THR A 401 -3.25 3.47 18.69
C THR A 401 -3.41 4.98 18.57
N ARG A 402 -3.82 5.50 17.41
CA ARG A 402 -4.09 6.93 17.18
C ARG A 402 -5.18 7.50 18.09
N TYR A 403 -6.14 6.69 18.49
CA TYR A 403 -7.23 7.17 19.37
C TYR A 403 -6.78 7.38 20.82
N TYR A 404 -5.67 6.77 21.23
CA TYR A 404 -5.07 7.03 22.55
C TYR A 404 -4.41 8.42 22.66
N THR A 405 -4.09 9.09 21.55
CA THR A 405 -3.42 10.41 21.55
C THR A 405 -4.36 11.58 21.77
N THR A 406 -5.68 11.40 21.65
CA THR A 406 -6.69 12.44 21.83
C THR A 406 -6.95 12.77 23.31
N ALA A 407 -7.45 13.98 23.61
CA ALA A 407 -7.66 14.43 24.97
C ALA A 407 -8.87 13.74 25.65
N SER A 408 -9.94 13.49 24.89
CA SER A 408 -11.20 12.93 25.40
C SER A 408 -11.81 11.91 24.44
N VAL A 409 -12.84 11.17 24.92
CA VAL A 409 -13.63 10.26 24.08
C VAL A 409 -14.41 11.04 23.01
N ALA A 410 -14.89 12.24 23.33
CA ALA A 410 -15.55 13.11 22.37
C ALA A 410 -14.60 13.55 21.27
N ASP A 411 -13.34 13.89 21.61
CA ASP A 411 -12.31 14.23 20.62
C ASP A 411 -11.91 13.02 19.77
N ALA A 412 -11.87 11.82 20.35
CA ALA A 412 -11.64 10.59 19.59
C ALA A 412 -12.73 10.39 18.52
N ARG A 413 -14.00 10.52 18.87
CA ARG A 413 -15.13 10.44 17.91
C ARG A 413 -15.04 11.51 16.81
N ARG A 414 -14.78 12.77 17.19
CA ARG A 414 -14.60 13.86 16.23
C ARG A 414 -13.39 13.60 15.31
N SER A 415 -12.31 13.06 15.87
CA SER A 415 -11.11 12.71 15.10
C SER A 415 -11.39 11.65 14.05
N VAL A 416 -12.20 10.62 14.38
CA VAL A 416 -12.62 9.61 13.38
C VAL A 416 -13.39 10.25 12.23
N GLY A 417 -14.32 11.15 12.53
CA GLY A 417 -15.06 11.89 11.48
C GLY A 417 -14.14 12.70 10.55
N TRP A 418 -13.16 13.41 11.12
CA TRP A 418 -12.15 14.11 10.34
C TRP A 418 -11.28 13.16 9.53
N SER A 419 -10.80 12.06 10.13
CA SER A 419 -10.01 11.06 9.41
C SER A 419 -10.77 10.52 8.21
N LEU A 420 -12.05 10.14 8.41
CA LEU A 420 -12.89 9.60 7.35
C LEU A 420 -13.10 10.62 6.22
N ALA A 421 -13.39 11.89 6.54
CA ALA A 421 -13.54 12.95 5.55
C ALA A 421 -12.27 13.14 4.71
N PHE A 422 -11.11 13.15 5.34
CA PHE A 422 -9.82 13.30 4.68
C PHE A 422 -9.44 12.09 3.81
N ILE A 423 -9.76 10.87 4.25
CA ILE A 423 -9.52 9.64 3.52
C ILE A 423 -10.46 9.52 2.31
N VAL A 424 -11.75 9.81 2.51
CA VAL A 424 -12.77 9.74 1.45
C VAL A 424 -12.45 10.71 0.32
N LEU A 425 -11.92 11.90 0.62
CA LEU A 425 -11.53 12.87 -0.41
C LEU A 425 -10.56 12.26 -1.44
N LEU A 426 -9.51 11.56 -0.98
CA LEU A 426 -8.56 10.90 -1.87
C LEU A 426 -9.21 9.71 -2.60
N TYR A 427 -9.94 8.88 -1.86
CA TYR A 427 -10.53 7.65 -2.42
C TYR A 427 -11.66 7.90 -3.43
N LEU A 428 -12.35 9.03 -3.35
CA LEU A 428 -13.28 9.44 -4.41
C LEU A 428 -12.55 9.93 -5.67
N CYS A 429 -11.36 10.50 -5.52
CA CYS A 429 -10.56 10.98 -6.65
C CYS A 429 -9.79 9.85 -7.37
N ALA A 430 -9.51 8.72 -6.70
CA ALA A 430 -8.76 7.63 -7.31
C ALA A 430 -9.45 6.98 -8.53
N PRO A 431 -10.78 6.70 -8.51
CA PRO A 431 -11.49 6.25 -9.70
C PRO A 431 -11.46 7.26 -10.84
N ALA A 432 -11.62 8.55 -10.52
CA ALA A 432 -11.54 9.61 -11.52
C ALA A 432 -10.16 9.65 -12.19
N LEU A 433 -9.07 9.59 -11.40
CA LEU A 433 -7.71 9.54 -11.94
C LEU A 433 -7.48 8.30 -12.81
N ALA A 434 -7.93 7.13 -12.38
CA ALA A 434 -7.80 5.89 -13.14
C ALA A 434 -8.49 5.98 -14.52
N VAL A 435 -9.70 6.53 -14.55
CA VAL A 435 -10.46 6.73 -15.79
C VAL A 435 -9.79 7.77 -16.69
N MET A 436 -9.31 8.89 -16.13
CA MET A 436 -8.63 9.95 -16.91
C MET A 436 -7.32 9.46 -17.51
N VAL A 437 -6.54 8.64 -16.77
CA VAL A 437 -5.32 8.01 -17.29
C VAL A 437 -5.67 7.02 -18.40
N LYS A 438 -6.69 6.18 -18.20
CA LYS A 438 -7.14 5.21 -19.21
C LYS A 438 -7.65 5.91 -20.47
N TYR A 439 -8.38 7.00 -20.31
CA TYR A 439 -8.81 7.88 -21.39
C TYR A 439 -7.58 8.37 -22.19
N GLN A 440 -6.58 8.94 -21.51
CA GLN A 440 -5.35 9.44 -22.15
C GLN A 440 -4.61 8.35 -22.94
N VAL A 441 -4.46 7.16 -22.35
CA VAL A 441 -3.81 6.02 -23.00
C VAL A 441 -4.58 5.59 -24.25
N PHE A 442 -5.90 5.47 -24.18
CA PHE A 442 -6.72 4.94 -25.27
C PHE A 442 -6.96 5.93 -26.41
N THR A 443 -6.94 7.26 -26.11
CA THR A 443 -7.26 8.28 -27.12
C THR A 443 -6.03 8.96 -27.68
N GLU A 444 -4.94 9.07 -26.93
CA GLU A 444 -3.79 9.85 -27.34
C GLU A 444 -2.51 9.01 -27.53
N LEU A 445 -2.43 7.83 -26.89
CA LEU A 445 -1.22 7.02 -26.96
C LEU A 445 -1.37 5.84 -27.94
N VAL A 446 -2.45 5.08 -27.84
CA VAL A 446 -2.75 3.97 -28.76
C VAL A 446 -3.04 4.52 -30.16
N GLY A 447 -2.42 3.92 -31.19
CA GLY A 447 -2.51 4.39 -32.57
C GLY A 447 -1.42 5.41 -32.96
N THR A 448 -0.52 5.81 -32.05
CA THR A 448 0.62 6.66 -32.40
C THR A 448 1.76 5.86 -33.00
N SER A 449 2.60 6.49 -33.84
CA SER A 449 3.77 5.80 -34.37
C SER A 449 4.86 5.66 -33.30
N PHE A 450 5.62 4.55 -33.32
CA PHE A 450 6.76 4.33 -32.40
C PHE A 450 7.82 5.43 -32.47
N GLY A 451 7.93 6.13 -33.61
CA GLY A 451 8.82 7.28 -33.80
C GLY A 451 8.41 8.51 -32.99
N SER A 452 7.08 8.70 -32.79
CA SER A 452 6.49 9.86 -32.14
C SER A 452 6.03 9.63 -30.69
N LEU A 453 6.37 8.49 -30.08
CA LEU A 453 6.02 8.18 -28.70
C LEU A 453 6.46 9.29 -27.73
N PRO A 454 5.65 9.65 -26.74
CA PRO A 454 5.96 10.68 -25.76
C PRO A 454 7.26 10.38 -24.99
N GLU A 455 8.01 11.45 -24.67
CA GLU A 455 9.30 11.29 -23.98
C GLU A 455 9.13 10.69 -22.56
N TRP A 456 8.00 10.95 -21.89
CA TRP A 456 7.73 10.35 -20.59
C TRP A 456 7.71 8.81 -20.68
N LEU A 457 7.06 8.21 -21.68
CA LEU A 457 6.99 6.77 -21.84
C LEU A 457 8.37 6.15 -22.12
N ARG A 458 9.17 6.78 -23.00
CA ARG A 458 10.55 6.35 -23.26
C ARG A 458 11.44 6.46 -22.02
N ARG A 459 11.21 7.44 -21.16
CA ARG A 459 11.96 7.63 -19.92
C ARG A 459 11.65 6.54 -18.91
N TRP A 460 10.37 6.31 -18.65
CA TRP A 460 9.92 5.29 -17.72
C TRP A 460 10.36 3.88 -18.14
N SER A 461 10.30 3.55 -19.43
CA SER A 461 10.76 2.26 -19.96
C SER A 461 12.28 2.07 -19.84
N ARG A 462 13.07 3.16 -19.85
CA ARG A 462 14.51 3.08 -19.61
C ARG A 462 14.88 2.96 -18.13
N LEU A 463 14.07 3.55 -17.24
CA LEU A 463 14.29 3.46 -15.80
C LEU A 463 14.09 2.03 -15.30
N ASP A 464 12.98 1.43 -15.61
CA ASP A 464 12.66 0.06 -15.26
C ASP A 464 11.60 -0.51 -16.21
N ALA A 465 11.97 -1.53 -16.98
CA ALA A 465 11.05 -2.24 -17.86
C ALA A 465 9.90 -2.95 -17.13
N GLY A 466 10.01 -3.13 -15.81
CA GLY A 466 8.91 -3.62 -14.98
C GLY A 466 7.83 -2.57 -14.71
N LEU A 467 8.16 -1.26 -14.78
CA LEU A 467 7.23 -0.17 -14.57
C LEU A 467 6.51 0.26 -15.85
N ALA A 468 7.26 0.42 -16.92
CA ALA A 468 6.72 0.70 -18.26
C ALA A 468 7.48 -0.09 -19.31
N TRP A 469 6.73 -0.70 -20.19
CA TRP A 469 7.31 -1.45 -21.29
C TRP A 469 6.54 -1.15 -22.57
N VAL A 470 7.24 -1.00 -23.69
CA VAL A 470 6.68 -0.76 -25.01
C VAL A 470 7.57 -1.42 -26.05
N GLN A 471 6.97 -2.20 -26.95
CA GLN A 471 7.68 -2.90 -28.03
C GLN A 471 6.75 -3.08 -29.22
N ASP A 472 7.22 -2.75 -30.41
CA ASP A 472 6.56 -3.07 -31.67
C ASP A 472 6.66 -4.60 -31.91
N VAL A 473 5.55 -5.28 -31.72
CA VAL A 473 5.47 -6.75 -31.72
C VAL A 473 5.13 -7.30 -33.09
N ASN A 474 4.27 -6.59 -33.83
CA ASN A 474 3.82 -6.97 -35.17
C ASN A 474 4.66 -6.32 -36.28
N GLY A 475 5.51 -5.33 -35.96
CA GLY A 475 6.43 -4.66 -36.89
C GLY A 475 5.76 -3.63 -37.79
N ASP A 476 4.57 -3.13 -37.45
CA ASP A 476 3.84 -2.17 -38.28
C ASP A 476 4.20 -0.68 -37.95
N GLY A 477 4.99 -0.46 -36.91
CA GLY A 477 5.46 0.85 -36.50
C GLY A 477 4.39 1.73 -35.82
N VAL A 478 3.20 1.18 -35.52
CA VAL A 478 2.08 1.85 -34.83
C VAL A 478 1.85 1.15 -33.51
N LEU A 479 1.67 1.89 -32.44
CA LEU A 479 1.48 1.33 -31.11
C LEU A 479 0.06 0.79 -30.93
N GLN A 480 -0.07 -0.51 -30.73
CA GLN A 480 -1.28 -1.17 -30.25
C GLN A 480 -1.27 -1.27 -28.71
N PHE A 481 -2.45 -1.45 -28.11
CA PHE A 481 -2.55 -1.55 -26.65
C PHE A 481 -1.85 -2.80 -26.11
N GLY A 482 -1.90 -3.92 -26.84
CA GLY A 482 -1.17 -5.16 -26.54
C GLY A 482 0.37 -5.05 -26.60
N GLU A 483 0.91 -3.92 -27.04
CA GLU A 483 2.34 -3.61 -27.13
C GLU A 483 2.83 -2.68 -26.03
N LEU A 484 1.90 -2.26 -25.17
CA LEU A 484 2.13 -1.37 -24.04
C LEU A 484 1.84 -2.08 -22.72
N ARG A 485 2.72 -1.90 -21.75
CA ARG A 485 2.48 -2.30 -20.36
C ARG A 485 2.82 -1.16 -19.43
N LEU A 486 1.86 -0.82 -18.55
CA LEU A 486 2.03 0.18 -17.50
C LEU A 486 1.74 -0.49 -16.15
N ALA A 487 2.71 -0.45 -15.23
CA ALA A 487 2.53 -0.99 -13.89
C ALA A 487 1.62 -0.10 -13.05
N SER A 488 0.83 -0.70 -12.14
CA SER A 488 -0.06 0.03 -11.23
C SER A 488 0.66 1.12 -10.44
N ASP A 489 1.86 0.83 -9.97
CA ASP A 489 2.59 1.66 -9.02
C ASP A 489 3.22 2.92 -9.66
N MET A 490 3.32 2.97 -11.00
CA MET A 490 3.82 4.14 -11.71
C MET A 490 2.74 5.15 -12.14
N LEU A 491 1.49 4.70 -12.29
CA LEU A 491 0.46 5.52 -12.97
C LEU A 491 0.23 6.87 -12.30
N VAL A 492 0.18 6.90 -10.96
CA VAL A 492 0.01 8.16 -10.21
C VAL A 492 1.24 9.07 -10.36
N LEU A 493 2.46 8.49 -10.40
CA LEU A 493 3.70 9.26 -10.59
C LEU A 493 3.83 9.81 -12.01
N ALA A 494 3.36 9.07 -13.01
CA ALA A 494 3.39 9.48 -14.41
C ALA A 494 2.23 10.40 -14.82
N ALA A 495 1.14 10.42 -14.07
CA ALA A 495 -0.07 11.19 -14.38
C ALA A 495 0.19 12.69 -14.68
N PRO A 496 1.05 13.41 -13.95
CA PRO A 496 1.39 14.79 -14.30
C PRO A 496 2.03 14.93 -15.68
N GLU A 497 2.97 14.03 -16.01
CA GLU A 497 3.64 14.05 -17.31
C GLU A 497 2.68 13.68 -18.46
N MET A 498 1.79 12.71 -18.20
CA MET A 498 0.73 12.35 -19.14
C MET A 498 -0.22 13.53 -19.38
N GLY A 499 -0.60 14.27 -18.34
CA GLY A 499 -1.44 15.46 -18.42
C GLY A 499 -0.72 16.73 -18.92
N GLY A 500 0.54 16.65 -19.36
CA GLY A 500 1.32 17.78 -19.86
C GLY A 500 1.69 18.82 -18.79
N LEU A 501 1.68 18.44 -17.51
CA LEU A 501 2.09 19.33 -16.43
C LEU A 501 3.62 19.51 -16.39
N PRO A 502 4.10 20.67 -15.88
CA PRO A 502 5.53 20.90 -15.67
C PRO A 502 6.16 19.82 -14.77
N LEU A 503 7.44 19.55 -14.97
CA LEU A 503 8.18 18.52 -14.25
C LEU A 503 8.16 18.70 -12.73
N VAL A 504 8.13 19.96 -12.26
CA VAL A 504 8.01 20.27 -10.83
C VAL A 504 6.79 19.62 -10.20
N VAL A 505 5.68 19.43 -10.93
CA VAL A 505 4.47 18.76 -10.42
C VAL A 505 4.68 17.26 -10.33
N THR A 506 5.41 16.65 -11.26
CA THR A 506 5.82 15.24 -11.17
C THR A 506 6.63 15.00 -9.89
N TYR A 507 7.57 15.90 -9.57
CA TYR A 507 8.35 15.80 -8.34
C TYR A 507 7.52 16.12 -7.08
N LEU A 508 6.52 17.00 -7.16
CA LEU A 508 5.55 17.21 -6.07
C LEU A 508 4.76 15.92 -5.80
N VAL A 509 4.29 15.24 -6.85
CA VAL A 509 3.57 13.94 -6.71
C VAL A 509 4.49 12.88 -6.09
N ALA A 510 5.73 12.81 -6.54
CA ALA A 510 6.71 11.90 -5.96
C ALA A 510 7.00 12.23 -4.47
N ALA A 511 7.12 13.51 -4.11
CA ALA A 511 7.26 13.95 -2.71
C ALA A 511 6.00 13.61 -1.88
N GLY A 512 4.80 13.70 -2.46
CA GLY A 512 3.54 13.27 -1.84
C GLY A 512 3.49 11.76 -1.61
N GLY A 513 3.91 10.97 -2.61
CA GLY A 513 4.05 9.53 -2.47
C GLY A 513 5.09 9.12 -1.41
N LEU A 514 6.22 9.84 -1.36
CA LEU A 514 7.22 9.67 -0.32
C LEU A 514 6.64 10.00 1.07
N ALA A 515 5.91 11.11 1.21
CA ALA A 515 5.22 11.47 2.44
C ALA A 515 4.22 10.39 2.88
N ALA A 516 3.48 9.80 1.94
CA ALA A 516 2.55 8.70 2.20
C ALA A 516 3.26 7.43 2.70
N ALA A 517 4.34 7.04 2.05
CA ALA A 517 5.13 5.88 2.46
C ALA A 517 5.77 6.08 3.84
N LEU A 518 6.37 7.25 4.07
CA LEU A 518 7.07 7.58 5.31
C LEU A 518 6.11 7.71 6.50
N SER A 519 4.93 8.33 6.32
CA SER A 519 3.94 8.49 7.40
C SER A 519 3.47 7.16 7.95
N THR A 520 3.16 6.22 7.06
CA THR A 520 2.71 4.87 7.45
C THR A 520 3.87 4.05 8.02
N ALA A 521 5.09 4.17 7.45
CA ALA A 521 6.27 3.50 8.00
C ALA A 521 6.55 3.93 9.45
N ASP A 522 6.45 5.23 9.77
CA ASP A 522 6.59 5.77 11.13
C ASP A 522 5.60 5.12 12.11
N GLY A 523 4.32 5.07 11.74
CA GLY A 523 3.27 4.46 12.56
C GLY A 523 3.49 2.97 12.82
N LEU A 524 3.88 2.22 11.79
CA LEU A 524 4.16 0.79 11.88
C LEU A 524 5.42 0.49 12.71
N LEU A 525 6.51 1.23 12.49
CA LEU A 525 7.76 1.08 13.26
C LEU A 525 7.54 1.37 14.75
N LEU A 526 6.77 2.43 15.08
CA LEU A 526 6.41 2.71 16.46
C LEU A 526 5.51 1.62 17.05
N THR A 527 4.58 1.07 16.28
CA THR A 527 3.70 -0.02 16.75
C THR A 527 4.51 -1.26 17.12
N ILE A 528 5.45 -1.67 16.27
CA ILE A 528 6.36 -2.81 16.55
C ILE A 528 7.21 -2.51 17.78
N SER A 529 7.87 -1.36 17.79
CA SER A 529 8.78 -1.00 18.88
C SER A 529 8.06 -0.85 20.22
N ASN A 530 6.83 -0.32 20.22
CA ASN A 530 6.01 -0.19 21.43
C ASN A 530 5.54 -1.56 21.93
N ALA A 531 5.10 -2.46 21.03
CA ALA A 531 4.73 -3.82 21.40
C ALA A 531 5.93 -4.58 22.02
N LEU A 532 7.12 -4.45 21.46
CA LEU A 532 8.32 -5.08 21.98
C LEU A 532 8.81 -4.41 23.27
N SER A 533 8.80 -3.08 23.39
CA SER A 533 9.35 -2.38 24.55
C SER A 533 8.38 -2.31 25.72
N HIS A 534 7.10 -1.97 25.48
CA HIS A 534 6.11 -1.84 26.52
C HIS A 534 5.49 -3.18 26.89
N ASP A 535 4.99 -3.95 25.91
CA ASP A 535 4.22 -5.17 26.19
C ASP A 535 5.10 -6.37 26.48
N LEU A 536 6.20 -6.58 25.73
CA LEU A 536 7.09 -7.70 25.97
C LEU A 536 8.14 -7.36 27.05
N TYR A 537 9.00 -6.35 26.80
CA TYR A 537 10.11 -6.07 27.70
C TYR A 537 9.63 -5.59 29.08
N TYR A 538 8.82 -4.53 29.15
CA TYR A 538 8.39 -3.97 30.44
C TYR A 538 7.35 -4.82 31.16
N ARG A 539 6.28 -5.27 30.47
CA ARG A 539 5.18 -5.98 31.14
C ARG A 539 5.48 -7.45 31.46
N ILE A 540 6.44 -8.07 30.77
CA ILE A 540 6.72 -9.51 30.92
C ILE A 540 8.15 -9.75 31.43
N VAL A 541 9.18 -9.18 30.76
CA VAL A 541 10.59 -9.52 31.05
C VAL A 541 11.13 -8.74 32.26
N ASN A 542 10.92 -7.41 32.30
CA ASN A 542 11.47 -6.55 33.37
C ASN A 542 10.46 -5.49 33.85
N PRO A 543 9.50 -5.84 34.69
CA PRO A 543 8.49 -4.89 35.21
C PRO A 543 9.08 -3.74 36.05
N ARG A 544 10.33 -3.84 36.49
CA ARG A 544 11.04 -2.80 37.25
C ARG A 544 11.83 -1.81 36.38
N ALA A 545 11.80 -1.97 35.05
CA ALA A 545 12.53 -1.09 34.14
C ALA A 545 12.08 0.37 34.27
N SER A 546 13.04 1.30 34.43
CA SER A 546 12.76 2.74 34.46
C SER A 546 12.17 3.24 33.13
N ALA A 547 11.42 4.34 33.18
CA ALA A 547 10.85 4.98 31.98
C ALA A 547 11.90 5.25 30.89
N VAL A 548 13.08 5.74 31.30
CA VAL A 548 14.18 6.01 30.38
C VAL A 548 14.66 4.72 29.68
N ARG A 549 14.83 3.62 30.41
CA ARG A 549 15.23 2.33 29.79
C ARG A 549 14.18 1.81 28.82
N ARG A 550 12.91 1.95 29.12
CA ARG A 550 11.81 1.55 28.23
C ARG A 550 11.81 2.33 26.93
N VAL A 551 11.97 3.65 27.00
CA VAL A 551 12.06 4.52 25.83
C VAL A 551 13.34 4.22 25.02
N MET A 552 14.48 4.00 25.67
CA MET A 552 15.72 3.64 24.96
C MET A 552 15.62 2.29 24.26
N PHE A 553 15.00 1.30 24.90
CA PHE A 553 14.77 -0.01 24.26
C PHE A 553 13.80 0.13 23.06
N SER A 554 12.75 0.95 23.17
CA SER A 554 11.85 1.26 22.04
C SER A 554 12.62 1.87 20.87
N LYS A 555 13.47 2.86 21.13
CA LYS A 555 14.33 3.49 20.11
C LYS A 555 15.23 2.48 19.39
N LEU A 556 15.84 1.57 20.16
CA LEU A 556 16.66 0.49 19.57
C LEU A 556 15.82 -0.42 18.66
N MET A 557 14.59 -0.78 19.08
CA MET A 557 13.70 -1.62 18.29
C MET A 557 13.22 -0.95 17.01
N VAL A 558 13.00 0.39 17.01
CA VAL A 558 12.73 1.16 15.79
C VAL A 558 13.85 0.95 14.77
N LEU A 559 15.11 1.12 15.21
CA LEU A 559 16.28 0.98 14.33
C LEU A 559 16.42 -0.45 13.77
N VAL A 560 16.35 -1.45 14.66
CA VAL A 560 16.46 -2.88 14.26
C VAL A 560 15.36 -3.25 13.26
N THR A 561 14.13 -2.84 13.52
CA THR A 561 13.00 -3.12 12.64
C THR A 561 13.15 -2.43 11.28
N ALA A 562 13.60 -1.17 11.26
CA ALA A 562 13.77 -0.42 10.03
C ALA A 562 14.88 -1.03 9.15
N VAL A 563 16.01 -1.42 9.74
CA VAL A 563 17.10 -2.11 9.01
C VAL A 563 16.64 -3.47 8.48
N GLY A 564 15.93 -4.25 9.30
CA GLY A 564 15.36 -5.53 8.86
C GLY A 564 14.37 -5.38 7.72
N ALA A 565 13.48 -4.37 7.79
CA ALA A 565 12.54 -4.08 6.73
C ALA A 565 13.23 -3.59 5.44
N ALA A 566 14.28 -2.78 5.55
CA ALA A 566 15.09 -2.33 4.42
C ALA A 566 15.78 -3.51 3.71
N TRP A 567 16.33 -4.43 4.48
CA TRP A 567 16.94 -5.64 3.94
C TRP A 567 15.93 -6.52 3.19
N VAL A 568 14.76 -6.79 3.78
CA VAL A 568 13.72 -7.59 3.12
C VAL A 568 13.17 -6.87 1.87
N ALA A 569 12.95 -5.55 1.93
CA ALA A 569 12.49 -4.77 0.79
C ALA A 569 13.48 -4.76 -0.37
N SER A 570 14.80 -4.80 -0.09
CA SER A 570 15.85 -4.86 -1.12
C SER A 570 15.84 -6.16 -1.93
N LEU A 571 15.21 -7.23 -1.42
CA LEU A 571 15.04 -8.50 -2.13
C LEU A 571 13.97 -8.44 -3.25
N ARG A 572 13.22 -7.34 -3.36
CA ARG A 572 12.19 -7.07 -4.41
C ARG A 572 11.16 -8.19 -4.55
N ILE A 573 10.64 -8.71 -3.45
CA ILE A 573 9.91 -9.99 -3.38
C ILE A 573 8.54 -9.96 -4.07
N ALA A 574 7.86 -8.83 -4.25
CA ALA A 574 6.62 -8.68 -5.05
C ALA A 574 6.05 -7.25 -5.04
N GLY A 575 4.95 -7.04 -5.78
CA GLY A 575 4.24 -5.76 -5.84
C GLY A 575 3.62 -5.32 -4.50
N ILE A 576 3.37 -4.04 -4.38
CA ILE A 576 2.92 -3.37 -3.13
C ILE A 576 1.58 -3.91 -2.60
N LEU A 577 0.56 -3.99 -3.46
CA LEU A 577 -0.81 -4.28 -3.04
C LEU A 577 -1.06 -5.69 -2.47
N PRO A 578 -0.54 -6.78 -3.06
CA PRO A 578 -0.77 -8.13 -2.53
C PRO A 578 -0.27 -8.31 -1.09
N PHE A 579 0.91 -7.77 -0.76
CA PHE A 579 1.45 -7.84 0.59
C PHE A 579 0.63 -7.04 1.61
N VAL A 580 0.17 -5.86 1.21
CA VAL A 580 -0.73 -5.07 2.07
C VAL A 580 -2.01 -5.84 2.34
N THR A 581 -2.63 -6.40 1.30
CA THR A 581 -3.86 -7.20 1.45
C THR A 581 -3.66 -8.39 2.39
N ALA A 582 -2.52 -9.09 2.26
CA ALA A 582 -2.17 -10.18 3.16
C ALA A 582 -2.03 -9.71 4.62
N ALA A 583 -1.36 -8.56 4.87
CA ALA A 583 -1.24 -7.99 6.21
C ALA A 583 -2.62 -7.65 6.81
N PHE A 584 -3.56 -7.10 6.01
CA PHE A 584 -4.93 -6.82 6.46
C PHE A 584 -5.71 -8.10 6.78
N SER A 585 -5.59 -9.15 5.97
CA SER A 585 -6.21 -10.45 6.24
C SER A 585 -5.69 -11.08 7.52
N LEU A 586 -4.38 -11.03 7.75
CA LEU A 586 -3.75 -11.51 9.00
C LEU A 586 -4.21 -10.70 10.21
N ALA A 587 -4.26 -9.36 10.10
CA ALA A 587 -4.76 -8.50 11.16
C ALA A 587 -6.22 -8.78 11.50
N ALA A 588 -7.07 -8.92 10.48
CA ALA A 588 -8.48 -9.29 10.64
C ALA A 588 -8.61 -10.59 11.44
N ALA A 589 -7.92 -11.64 11.03
CA ALA A 589 -8.02 -12.96 11.64
C ALA A 589 -7.46 -13.00 13.07
N ALA A 590 -6.35 -12.27 13.32
CA ALA A 590 -5.70 -12.26 14.62
C ALA A 590 -6.44 -11.39 15.67
N PHE A 591 -6.91 -10.21 15.28
CA PHE A 591 -7.35 -9.20 16.24
C PHE A 591 -8.84 -8.92 16.25
N PHE A 592 -9.51 -8.89 15.09
CA PHE A 592 -10.88 -8.41 15.00
C PHE A 592 -11.84 -9.16 15.94
N PRO A 593 -11.87 -10.51 15.96
CA PRO A 593 -12.75 -11.26 16.87
C PRO A 593 -12.50 -10.93 18.35
N ALA A 594 -11.22 -10.92 18.75
CA ALA A 594 -10.84 -10.68 20.13
C ALA A 594 -11.10 -9.23 20.59
N LEU A 595 -10.91 -8.24 19.71
CA LEU A 595 -11.18 -6.83 20.02
C LEU A 595 -12.69 -6.59 20.18
N VAL A 596 -13.49 -7.06 19.24
CA VAL A 596 -14.96 -6.86 19.28
C VAL A 596 -15.58 -7.61 20.46
N ALA A 597 -15.24 -8.89 20.65
CA ALA A 597 -15.70 -9.66 21.78
C ALA A 597 -15.21 -9.05 23.12
N GLY A 598 -13.99 -8.51 23.14
CA GLY A 598 -13.43 -7.83 24.31
C GLY A 598 -14.22 -6.62 24.76
N VAL A 599 -14.82 -5.87 23.83
CA VAL A 599 -15.65 -4.69 24.14
C VAL A 599 -17.10 -5.07 24.41
N PHE A 600 -17.70 -5.98 23.61
CA PHE A 600 -19.15 -6.16 23.57
C PHE A 600 -19.64 -7.44 24.23
N TRP A 601 -18.80 -8.47 24.41
CA TRP A 601 -19.24 -9.76 24.95
C TRP A 601 -18.65 -10.07 26.33
N ARG A 602 -19.49 -9.98 27.35
CA ARG A 602 -19.09 -10.19 28.76
C ARG A 602 -18.54 -11.60 29.02
N ARG A 603 -19.07 -12.63 28.31
CA ARG A 603 -18.68 -14.04 28.52
C ARG A 603 -17.30 -14.38 27.92
N ALA A 604 -16.77 -13.55 27.00
CA ALA A 604 -15.45 -13.76 26.42
C ALA A 604 -14.37 -13.78 27.52
N ASN A 605 -13.62 -14.88 27.60
CA ASN A 605 -12.62 -15.14 28.61
C ASN A 605 -11.22 -15.31 28.02
N ARG A 606 -10.24 -15.52 28.90
CA ARG A 606 -8.82 -15.67 28.54
C ARG A 606 -8.59 -16.85 27.58
N ALA A 607 -9.14 -18.03 27.87
CA ALA A 607 -8.95 -19.22 27.05
C ALA A 607 -9.55 -19.04 25.65
N GLY A 608 -10.79 -18.55 25.57
CA GLY A 608 -11.45 -18.28 24.30
C GLY A 608 -10.74 -17.26 23.42
N ALA A 609 -10.30 -16.14 23.99
CA ALA A 609 -9.55 -15.14 23.26
C ALA A 609 -8.20 -15.68 22.76
N THR A 610 -7.47 -16.40 23.60
CA THR A 610 -6.18 -17.03 23.24
C THR A 610 -6.33 -17.99 22.07
N VAL A 611 -7.27 -18.95 22.18
CA VAL A 611 -7.51 -19.97 21.14
C VAL A 611 -8.09 -19.33 19.88
N GLY A 612 -9.03 -18.37 20.03
CA GLY A 612 -9.62 -17.66 18.89
C GLY A 612 -8.60 -16.91 18.04
N MET A 613 -7.67 -16.17 18.68
CA MET A 613 -6.58 -15.50 17.98
C MET A 613 -5.63 -16.48 17.28
N LEU A 614 -5.24 -17.57 17.96
CA LEU A 614 -4.34 -18.58 17.38
C LEU A 614 -4.97 -19.33 16.22
N VAL A 615 -6.21 -19.78 16.36
CA VAL A 615 -6.93 -20.51 15.30
C VAL A 615 -7.17 -19.59 14.10
N GLY A 616 -7.65 -18.36 14.33
CA GLY A 616 -7.86 -17.39 13.26
C GLY A 616 -6.57 -17.10 12.47
N LEU A 617 -5.47 -16.84 13.20
CA LEU A 617 -4.17 -16.58 12.58
C LEU A 617 -3.63 -17.84 11.86
N ALA A 618 -3.72 -19.03 12.46
CA ALA A 618 -3.24 -20.27 11.87
C ALA A 618 -3.98 -20.64 10.59
N VAL A 619 -5.31 -20.51 10.56
CA VAL A 619 -6.12 -20.77 9.36
C VAL A 619 -5.78 -19.76 8.26
N CYS A 620 -5.69 -18.48 8.60
CA CYS A 620 -5.38 -17.43 7.63
C CYS A 620 -3.96 -17.57 7.06
N ALA A 621 -2.95 -17.66 7.93
CA ALA A 621 -1.56 -17.81 7.51
C ALA A 621 -1.31 -19.16 6.83
N GLY A 622 -1.89 -20.24 7.35
CA GLY A 622 -1.78 -21.59 6.78
C GLY A 622 -2.31 -21.63 5.34
N TYR A 623 -3.48 -21.06 5.09
CA TYR A 623 -4.04 -20.97 3.73
C TYR A 623 -3.14 -20.16 2.79
N MET A 624 -2.60 -19.02 3.24
CA MET A 624 -1.66 -18.21 2.45
C MET A 624 -0.39 -18.98 2.13
N VAL A 625 0.24 -19.59 3.14
CA VAL A 625 1.54 -20.28 3.00
C VAL A 625 1.40 -21.53 2.14
N VAL A 626 0.35 -22.34 2.35
CA VAL A 626 0.06 -23.54 1.54
C VAL A 626 -0.28 -23.17 0.09
N GLY A 627 -0.76 -21.97 -0.17
CA GLY A 627 -1.00 -21.42 -1.51
C GLY A 627 0.29 -21.04 -2.26
N LEU A 628 1.46 -20.94 -1.59
CA LEU A 628 2.71 -20.56 -2.25
C LEU A 628 3.28 -21.73 -3.05
N PRO A 629 3.59 -21.57 -4.36
CA PRO A 629 4.14 -22.63 -5.20
C PRO A 629 5.41 -23.27 -4.63
N ALA A 630 6.33 -22.45 -4.10
CA ALA A 630 7.58 -22.92 -3.50
C ALA A 630 7.35 -23.86 -2.28
N VAL A 631 6.37 -23.53 -1.43
CA VAL A 631 6.00 -24.36 -0.28
C VAL A 631 5.36 -25.66 -0.72
N ARG A 632 4.49 -25.61 -1.73
CA ARG A 632 3.84 -26.79 -2.29
C ARG A 632 4.85 -27.77 -2.90
N LEU A 633 5.81 -27.26 -3.69
CA LEU A 633 6.91 -28.05 -4.24
C LEU A 633 7.76 -28.69 -3.12
N TRP A 634 8.08 -27.92 -2.07
CA TRP A 634 8.81 -28.45 -0.92
C TRP A 634 8.05 -29.57 -0.18
N LEU A 635 6.71 -29.48 -0.14
CA LEU A 635 5.84 -30.54 0.41
C LEU A 635 5.60 -31.71 -0.55
N GLY A 636 6.14 -31.67 -1.78
CA GLY A 636 5.90 -32.68 -2.81
C GLY A 636 4.50 -32.63 -3.42
N TRP A 637 3.81 -31.50 -3.33
CA TRP A 637 2.48 -31.27 -3.88
C TRP A 637 2.55 -30.63 -5.27
N ALA A 638 1.46 -30.76 -6.05
CA ALA A 638 1.35 -30.04 -7.32
C ALA A 638 1.53 -28.52 -7.11
N PRO A 639 2.25 -27.81 -8.01
CA PRO A 639 2.52 -26.37 -7.85
C PRO A 639 1.25 -25.52 -7.85
N ASP A 640 0.21 -25.96 -8.55
CA ASP A 640 -1.06 -25.25 -8.64
C ASP A 640 -1.79 -25.22 -7.30
N PRO A 641 -2.10 -24.06 -6.74
CA PRO A 641 -2.75 -23.94 -5.45
C PRO A 641 -4.20 -24.44 -5.52
N VAL A 642 -4.60 -25.30 -4.58
CA VAL A 642 -6.00 -25.60 -4.33
C VAL A 642 -6.64 -24.38 -3.67
N ARG A 643 -7.58 -23.74 -4.35
CA ARG A 643 -8.31 -22.58 -3.85
C ARG A 643 -9.64 -23.02 -3.25
N TRP A 644 -9.82 -22.77 -1.95
CA TRP A 644 -11.10 -23.01 -1.30
C TRP A 644 -12.13 -22.02 -1.85
N PHE A 645 -13.20 -22.53 -2.46
CA PHE A 645 -14.26 -21.73 -3.09
C PHE A 645 -13.76 -20.71 -4.14
N ASP A 646 -12.62 -21.00 -4.78
CA ASP A 646 -11.90 -20.13 -5.73
C ASP A 646 -11.38 -18.80 -5.13
N ILE A 647 -11.27 -18.70 -3.81
CA ILE A 647 -10.82 -17.49 -3.15
C ILE A 647 -9.29 -17.37 -3.18
N GLU A 648 -8.80 -16.20 -3.59
CA GLU A 648 -7.38 -15.89 -3.64
C GLU A 648 -6.74 -15.92 -2.24
N PRO A 649 -5.50 -16.44 -2.11
CA PRO A 649 -4.81 -16.56 -0.82
C PRO A 649 -4.69 -15.24 -0.05
N VAL A 650 -4.57 -14.10 -0.73
CA VAL A 650 -4.50 -12.78 -0.08
C VAL A 650 -5.77 -12.42 0.70
N SER A 651 -6.90 -13.04 0.36
CA SER A 651 -8.19 -12.87 1.04
C SER A 651 -8.48 -13.97 2.08
N ALA A 652 -7.46 -14.67 2.57
CA ALA A 652 -7.58 -15.77 3.55
C ALA A 652 -8.27 -15.37 4.87
N GLY A 653 -8.33 -14.07 5.18
CA GLY A 653 -9.06 -13.56 6.34
C GLY A 653 -10.55 -13.93 6.34
N VAL A 654 -11.16 -14.18 5.16
CA VAL A 654 -12.55 -14.67 5.06
C VAL A 654 -12.75 -16.02 5.72
N PHE A 655 -11.72 -16.84 5.81
CA PHE A 655 -11.72 -18.13 6.53
C PHE A 655 -11.21 -17.96 7.96
N GLY A 656 -10.14 -17.16 8.15
CA GLY A 656 -9.51 -16.97 9.44
C GLY A 656 -10.40 -16.26 10.46
N VAL A 657 -11.15 -15.22 10.05
CA VAL A 657 -12.03 -14.48 10.97
C VAL A 657 -13.17 -15.35 11.51
N PRO A 658 -13.97 -16.05 10.67
CA PRO A 658 -15.01 -16.94 11.17
C PRO A 658 -14.46 -18.09 12.03
N ALA A 659 -13.35 -18.71 11.64
CA ALA A 659 -12.70 -19.75 12.42
C ALA A 659 -12.28 -19.24 13.81
N GLY A 660 -11.69 -18.04 13.86
CA GLY A 660 -11.34 -17.37 15.10
C GLY A 660 -12.54 -17.04 15.97
N VAL A 661 -13.64 -16.53 15.38
CA VAL A 661 -14.90 -16.26 16.11
C VAL A 661 -15.48 -17.54 16.69
N VAL A 662 -15.61 -18.59 15.89
CA VAL A 662 -16.15 -19.89 16.34
C VAL A 662 -15.31 -20.45 17.47
N ALA A 663 -13.99 -20.49 17.33
CA ALA A 663 -13.07 -20.97 18.35
C ALA A 663 -13.18 -20.12 19.65
N LEU A 664 -13.22 -18.79 19.53
CA LEU A 664 -13.37 -17.88 20.66
C LEU A 664 -14.68 -18.14 21.41
N VAL A 665 -15.78 -18.28 20.68
CA VAL A 665 -17.10 -18.50 21.29
C VAL A 665 -17.18 -19.86 21.96
N LEU A 666 -16.85 -20.93 21.26
CA LEU A 666 -16.93 -22.31 21.79
C LEU A 666 -16.05 -22.48 23.02
N VAL A 667 -14.77 -22.05 22.95
CA VAL A 667 -13.85 -22.20 24.07
C VAL A 667 -14.26 -21.29 25.23
N SER A 668 -14.76 -20.08 24.99
CA SER A 668 -15.29 -19.23 26.07
C SER A 668 -16.50 -19.86 26.78
N LEU A 669 -17.37 -20.56 26.07
CA LEU A 669 -18.54 -21.21 26.66
C LEU A 669 -18.16 -22.46 27.45
N LEU A 670 -17.17 -23.21 26.99
CA LEU A 670 -16.70 -24.47 27.59
C LEU A 670 -15.72 -24.26 28.77
N THR A 671 -15.21 -23.08 28.98
CA THR A 671 -14.23 -22.77 30.05
C THR A 671 -14.81 -21.83 31.11
N PRO A 672 -14.21 -21.69 32.30
CA PRO A 672 -14.73 -20.84 33.38
C PRO A 672 -15.03 -19.41 32.96
N ALA A 673 -16.03 -18.79 33.58
CA ALA A 673 -16.39 -17.40 33.32
C ALA A 673 -15.23 -16.44 33.68
N PRO A 674 -15.18 -15.24 33.05
CA PRO A 674 -14.17 -14.23 33.39
C PRO A 674 -14.30 -13.80 34.86
N GLU A 675 -13.19 -13.42 35.50
CA GLU A 675 -13.17 -12.88 36.85
C GLU A 675 -13.97 -11.55 36.91
N PRO A 676 -14.58 -11.24 38.10
CA PRO A 676 -15.41 -10.03 38.26
C PRO A 676 -14.74 -8.73 37.82
N LYS A 677 -13.44 -8.56 38.10
CA LYS A 677 -12.65 -7.38 37.68
C LYS A 677 -12.64 -7.14 36.15
N HIS A 678 -12.66 -8.22 35.36
CA HIS A 678 -12.71 -8.11 33.89
C HIS A 678 -14.11 -7.79 33.40
N LEU A 679 -15.16 -8.23 34.10
CA LEU A 679 -16.54 -7.89 33.82
C LEU A 679 -16.81 -6.41 34.11
N GLU A 680 -16.36 -5.90 35.28
CA GLU A 680 -16.44 -4.48 35.63
C GLU A 680 -15.74 -3.59 34.58
N MET A 681 -14.59 -4.05 34.06
CA MET A 681 -13.90 -3.34 32.98
C MET A 681 -14.79 -3.22 31.74
N VAL A 682 -15.42 -4.30 31.27
CA VAL A 682 -16.34 -4.28 30.11
C VAL A 682 -17.49 -3.32 30.34
N ASP A 683 -18.10 -3.38 31.53
CA ASP A 683 -19.21 -2.50 31.89
C ASP A 683 -18.77 -1.02 31.92
N ARG A 684 -17.58 -0.73 32.48
CA ARG A 684 -17.00 0.61 32.46
C ARG A 684 -16.74 1.14 31.07
N LEU A 685 -16.22 0.28 30.17
CA LEU A 685 -15.97 0.66 28.77
C LEU A 685 -17.25 1.06 28.03
N ARG A 686 -18.38 0.47 28.40
CA ARG A 686 -19.69 0.66 27.75
C ARG A 686 -20.56 1.73 28.38
N ARG A 687 -20.34 2.09 29.64
CA ARG A 687 -21.12 3.15 30.32
C ARG A 687 -20.79 4.50 29.69
N PRO A 688 -21.80 5.36 29.43
CA PRO A 688 -21.54 6.74 29.03
C PRO A 688 -20.76 7.48 30.14
N GLU A 689 -19.85 8.36 29.78
CA GLU A 689 -19.26 9.29 30.76
C GLU A 689 -20.38 10.15 31.34
N PRO A 690 -20.45 10.33 32.66
CA PRO A 690 -21.38 11.28 33.21
C PRO A 690 -21.11 12.63 32.56
N VAL A 691 -22.16 13.26 32.04
CA VAL A 691 -22.09 14.63 31.55
C VAL A 691 -21.65 15.46 32.77
N ARG A 692 -20.41 15.96 32.76
CA ARG A 692 -20.01 16.96 33.76
C ARG A 692 -20.95 18.12 33.55
N ALA A 693 -21.82 18.37 34.54
CA ALA A 693 -22.57 19.60 34.58
C ALA A 693 -21.54 20.72 34.42
N THR A 694 -21.68 21.47 33.35
CA THR A 694 -20.90 22.68 33.12
C THR A 694 -21.38 23.68 34.15
N ASP A 695 -20.65 23.82 35.26
CA ASP A 695 -20.71 25.02 36.10
C ASP A 695 -20.10 26.19 35.32
#